data_99e4fab6ca0ca2896c2461428b34db89
#
_entry.id   99e4fab6ca0ca2896c2461428b34db89
#
_cell.length_a   1.000
_cell.length_b   1.000
_cell.length_c   1.000
_cell.angle_alpha   90.00
_cell.angle_beta   90.00
_cell.angle_gamma   90.00
#
_symmetry.space_group_name_H-M   'P 1'
#
loop_
_entity.id
_entity.type
_entity.pdbx_description
1 polymer ?
#
loop_
_entity_poly.entity_id
_entity_poly.type
_entity_poly.pdbx_seq_one_letter_code
_entity_poly.pdbx_strand_id
1 'polypeptide(L)'
;SFLIFSCSENKVSIDIPTLSKYNIISDYSDVADTLNVYLNKSVGISLEISDKQKKRSIILVEKTDLNKDFISIDYKDSLITISANNKRNLYYATYDFIEKFLNVNWLSNDFTYYEDLKSINFPKNYSYYFEPPVLTRTVHSKLFYKDSVFADKLKVTNEAFPRYVPSARVHTFHRFLPYEVFYDKNPEYYALRNGKRLPTQLCLTNTDVLKIVKDSVNSFFNKFPNSDVISVSQDDNTQYCQCDKCSKIDNQEGSPAGTMIHFVNAVAESFPNKTISTLAYQYTRKPPKVKPIENVLITLCSIECNRSVPIELGCKDFSSDLKGWSQLTDNIRIWDYTTQFTNFLAPFPNWGTIKPNINLFVDNNAKWIFEQHSNNDSELFELRSYIMAKLLWNPNLDFQTLLNEFNNKYYGNGGKYISEYVNSIQNQIDNTSFFLFLYGDPSQGFDSFLSPENLLNYDILFNKALSSVELDSEYYKRILRSKISIDYAVLESYRKNFSDLYQLTKTENDIKSINPKLIRRLNAFSKTCNDNDITLMNEMGFTVSDYIVNYRKALKTAIKENLASFKDVTLLTVPKKYANEDPKVLTDGALGGNSFYSNWLGFEGNNLNAVVDLGELKEIKSLSMNFLQVTNHIVFFPVQVEFFYSDDNLKWKSLGKVSNKSDLSPKSKVNDIQTFSINAGELKARYIKVIADNMSKAPIWHHGADLPSWIFADELIIE
;
A
#
# COMPACT_ATOMS: atom_id res chain seq x y z
N SER A 1 36.10 -13.45 32.61
CA SER A 1 37.13 -13.17 31.59
C SER A 1 36.70 -13.78 30.27
N PHE A 2 36.02 -13.02 29.42
CA PHE A 2 35.78 -13.40 28.03
C PHE A 2 37.00 -12.88 27.22
N LEU A 3 37.81 -13.81 26.76
CA LEU A 3 38.85 -13.54 25.76
C LEU A 3 38.15 -13.29 24.42
N ILE A 4 38.03 -12.01 24.01
CA ILE A 4 37.69 -11.62 22.65
C ILE A 4 38.91 -11.98 21.80
N PHE A 5 38.90 -13.12 21.11
CA PHE A 5 39.79 -13.39 20.00
C PHE A 5 39.37 -12.45 18.85
N SER A 6 40.08 -11.35 18.73
CA SER A 6 40.13 -10.58 17.48
C SER A 6 40.85 -11.46 16.45
N CYS A 7 40.11 -12.26 15.68
CA CYS A 7 40.61 -12.79 14.43
C CYS A 7 40.84 -11.60 13.49
N SER A 8 42.11 -11.18 13.35
CA SER A 8 42.52 -10.38 12.22
C SER A 8 42.33 -11.26 10.97
N GLU A 9 41.17 -11.16 10.30
CA GLU A 9 40.99 -11.77 9.00
C GLU A 9 42.14 -11.27 8.11
N ASN A 10 42.97 -12.18 7.58
CA ASN A 10 44.01 -11.88 6.62
C ASN A 10 43.36 -11.32 5.36
N LYS A 11 43.23 -10.00 5.27
CA LYS A 11 42.69 -9.30 4.10
C LYS A 11 43.76 -9.12 3.04
N VAL A 12 43.38 -9.35 1.78
CA VAL A 12 44.21 -9.01 0.63
C VAL A 12 43.69 -7.70 0.07
N SER A 13 44.54 -6.68 0.05
CA SER A 13 44.25 -5.37 -0.52
C SER A 13 44.87 -5.29 -1.92
N ILE A 14 44.03 -4.98 -2.92
CA ILE A 14 44.48 -4.72 -4.29
C ILE A 14 44.38 -3.22 -4.51
N ASP A 15 45.52 -2.54 -4.53
CA ASP A 15 45.63 -1.12 -4.83
C ASP A 15 45.30 -0.82 -6.32
N ILE A 16 44.98 0.43 -6.63
CA ILE A 16 44.59 0.84 -7.98
C ILE A 16 45.70 0.54 -9.02
N PRO A 17 47.00 0.79 -8.77
CA PRO A 17 48.07 0.41 -9.70
C PRO A 17 48.15 -1.09 -9.95
N THR A 18 47.86 -1.92 -8.97
CA THR A 18 47.81 -3.38 -9.12
C THR A 18 46.52 -3.79 -9.88
N LEU A 19 45.39 -3.20 -9.57
CA LEU A 19 44.11 -3.47 -10.22
C LEU A 19 44.16 -3.11 -11.71
N SER A 20 44.84 -2.02 -12.10
CA SER A 20 44.98 -1.63 -13.51
C SER A 20 45.76 -2.64 -14.37
N LYS A 21 46.43 -3.64 -13.75
CA LYS A 21 47.11 -4.75 -14.45
C LYS A 21 46.20 -5.97 -14.71
N TYR A 22 44.97 -5.92 -14.24
CA TYR A 22 43.93 -6.95 -14.52
C TYR A 22 43.40 -6.77 -15.94
N ASN A 23 42.84 -7.83 -16.47
CA ASN A 23 41.93 -7.79 -17.62
C ASN A 23 40.59 -8.43 -17.25
N ILE A 24 39.56 -8.17 -18.03
CA ILE A 24 38.25 -8.82 -17.89
C ILE A 24 38.13 -9.88 -18.99
N ILE A 25 37.68 -11.05 -18.59
CA ILE A 25 37.26 -12.14 -19.51
C ILE A 25 35.77 -12.34 -19.27
N SER A 26 34.97 -12.39 -20.33
CA SER A 26 33.54 -12.57 -20.21
C SER A 26 32.95 -13.24 -21.45
N ASP A 27 32.01 -14.15 -21.24
CA ASP A 27 31.17 -14.71 -22.32
C ASP A 27 30.21 -13.64 -22.90
N TYR A 28 30.05 -12.52 -22.19
CA TYR A 28 29.11 -11.44 -22.50
C TYR A 28 29.80 -10.07 -22.39
N SER A 29 30.06 -9.43 -23.52
CA SER A 29 30.73 -8.11 -23.56
C SER A 29 29.98 -7.04 -22.80
N ASP A 30 28.66 -7.03 -22.85
CA ASP A 30 27.79 -6.07 -22.16
C ASP A 30 27.86 -6.18 -20.61
N VAL A 31 28.09 -7.39 -20.06
CA VAL A 31 28.34 -7.58 -18.62
C VAL A 31 29.71 -7.03 -18.24
N ALA A 32 30.73 -7.30 -19.08
CA ALA A 32 32.09 -6.77 -18.87
C ALA A 32 32.12 -5.23 -18.96
N ASP A 33 31.43 -4.64 -19.94
CA ASP A 33 31.28 -3.20 -20.09
C ASP A 33 30.60 -2.59 -18.87
N THR A 34 29.57 -3.25 -18.33
CA THR A 34 28.90 -2.83 -17.11
C THR A 34 29.88 -2.75 -15.93
N LEU A 35 30.69 -3.79 -15.72
CA LEU A 35 31.70 -3.78 -14.67
C LEU A 35 32.72 -2.63 -14.87
N ASN A 36 33.20 -2.42 -16.11
CA ASN A 36 34.13 -1.35 -16.44
C ASN A 36 33.57 0.06 -16.15
N VAL A 37 32.28 0.29 -16.44
CA VAL A 37 31.62 1.57 -16.12
C VAL A 37 31.73 1.88 -14.62
N TYR A 38 31.52 0.88 -13.75
CA TYR A 38 31.59 1.10 -12.31
C TYR A 38 33.02 1.13 -11.77
N LEU A 39 33.95 0.36 -12.34
CA LEU A 39 35.38 0.50 -12.04
C LEU A 39 35.88 1.91 -12.39
N ASN A 40 35.51 2.43 -13.55
CA ASN A 40 35.87 3.80 -13.92
C ASN A 40 35.34 4.84 -12.97
N LYS A 41 34.05 4.74 -12.60
CA LYS A 41 33.40 5.70 -11.69
C LYS A 41 33.89 5.62 -10.25
N SER A 42 34.27 4.44 -9.75
CA SER A 42 34.66 4.23 -8.35
C SER A 42 36.15 4.38 -8.11
N VAL A 43 37.01 3.94 -9.06
CA VAL A 43 38.46 3.91 -8.89
C VAL A 43 39.23 4.52 -10.07
N GLY A 44 38.56 5.11 -11.04
CA GLY A 44 39.13 5.87 -12.15
C GLY A 44 39.87 5.04 -13.19
N ILE A 45 39.62 3.70 -13.28
CA ILE A 45 40.26 2.81 -14.24
C ILE A 45 39.22 2.07 -15.09
N SER A 46 39.64 1.72 -16.32
CA SER A 46 38.96 0.78 -17.18
C SER A 46 39.92 -0.33 -17.55
N LEU A 47 39.47 -1.58 -17.48
CA LEU A 47 40.28 -2.76 -17.75
C LEU A 47 40.10 -3.23 -19.20
N GLU A 48 41.17 -3.79 -19.78
CA GLU A 48 41.12 -4.45 -21.09
C GLU A 48 40.13 -5.65 -21.04
N ILE A 49 39.22 -5.73 -21.98
CA ILE A 49 38.40 -6.93 -22.20
C ILE A 49 39.11 -7.81 -23.22
N SER A 50 39.41 -9.05 -22.88
CA SER A 50 40.14 -9.95 -23.76
C SER A 50 39.79 -11.42 -23.51
N ASP A 51 40.00 -12.29 -24.50
CA ASP A 51 39.69 -13.72 -24.41
C ASP A 51 40.82 -14.51 -23.72
N LYS A 52 41.97 -13.87 -23.43
CA LYS A 52 43.13 -14.55 -22.84
C LYS A 52 43.25 -14.27 -21.35
N GLN A 53 43.21 -15.34 -20.56
CA GLN A 53 43.45 -15.27 -19.15
C GLN A 53 44.93 -14.85 -18.84
N LYS A 54 45.06 -13.82 -18.01
CA LYS A 54 46.37 -13.39 -17.46
C LYS A 54 46.51 -13.92 -16.03
N LYS A 55 47.70 -13.74 -15.44
CA LYS A 55 47.92 -14.05 -14.00
C LYS A 55 46.94 -13.29 -13.09
N ARG A 56 46.45 -12.13 -13.55
CA ARG A 56 45.49 -11.25 -12.87
C ARG A 56 44.30 -11.02 -13.82
N SER A 57 43.19 -11.64 -13.56
CA SER A 57 41.97 -11.50 -14.38
C SER A 57 40.71 -11.43 -13.50
N ILE A 58 39.73 -10.72 -14.00
CA ILE A 58 38.34 -10.81 -13.54
C ILE A 58 37.59 -11.65 -14.59
N ILE A 59 37.06 -12.78 -14.19
CA ILE A 59 36.41 -13.76 -15.07
C ILE A 59 34.91 -13.72 -14.78
N LEU A 60 34.11 -13.35 -15.77
CA LEU A 60 32.65 -13.32 -15.73
C LEU A 60 32.15 -14.51 -16.57
N VAL A 61 31.67 -15.56 -15.92
CA VAL A 61 31.38 -16.84 -16.58
C VAL A 61 30.02 -17.39 -16.26
N GLU A 62 29.31 -17.84 -17.28
CA GLU A 62 28.07 -18.61 -17.15
C GLU A 62 28.38 -20.09 -16.94
N LYS A 63 27.77 -20.71 -15.90
CA LYS A 63 27.86 -22.13 -15.57
C LYS A 63 26.47 -22.76 -15.76
N THR A 64 26.27 -23.46 -16.87
CA THR A 64 24.95 -23.99 -17.27
C THR A 64 24.63 -25.37 -16.68
N ASP A 65 25.55 -25.96 -15.94
CA ASP A 65 25.47 -27.33 -15.39
C ASP A 65 24.53 -27.48 -14.17
N LEU A 66 24.04 -26.35 -13.64
CA LEU A 66 23.11 -26.35 -12.51
C LEU A 66 21.72 -25.82 -12.93
N ASN A 67 20.69 -26.62 -12.70
CA ASN A 67 19.28 -26.23 -12.94
C ASN A 67 18.69 -25.30 -11.87
N LYS A 68 19.50 -24.54 -11.16
CA LYS A 68 19.09 -23.64 -10.12
C LYS A 68 19.65 -22.24 -10.32
N ASP A 69 18.87 -21.23 -9.94
CA ASP A 69 19.36 -19.86 -9.91
C ASP A 69 20.42 -19.71 -8.81
N PHE A 70 21.61 -19.29 -9.19
CA PHE A 70 22.68 -18.99 -8.25
C PHE A 70 23.58 -17.85 -8.75
N ILE A 71 24.31 -17.25 -7.82
CA ILE A 71 25.45 -16.38 -8.08
C ILE A 71 26.65 -16.84 -7.23
N SER A 72 27.88 -16.67 -7.74
CA SER A 72 29.08 -16.83 -6.92
C SER A 72 30.14 -15.77 -7.23
N ILE A 73 30.93 -15.45 -6.22
CA ILE A 73 32.09 -14.54 -6.29
C ILE A 73 33.24 -15.19 -5.54
N ASP A 74 34.31 -15.50 -6.26
CA ASP A 74 35.48 -16.15 -5.71
C ASP A 74 36.73 -15.27 -5.94
N TYR A 75 37.60 -15.18 -4.93
CA TYR A 75 38.93 -14.58 -5.04
C TYR A 75 39.99 -15.58 -4.59
N LYS A 76 40.83 -16.01 -5.51
CA LYS A 76 41.95 -16.93 -5.25
C LYS A 76 43.12 -16.65 -6.19
N ASP A 77 44.34 -16.65 -5.67
CA ASP A 77 45.59 -16.57 -6.46
C ASP A 77 45.62 -15.39 -7.44
N SER A 78 45.11 -14.24 -7.05
CA SER A 78 44.94 -13.02 -7.87
C SER A 78 43.92 -13.15 -9.02
N LEU A 79 43.10 -14.16 -9.01
CA LEU A 79 41.93 -14.29 -9.91
C LEU A 79 40.66 -13.93 -9.15
N ILE A 80 39.80 -13.14 -9.78
CA ILE A 80 38.45 -12.83 -9.32
C ILE A 80 37.52 -13.55 -10.30
N THR A 81 36.73 -14.51 -9.80
CA THR A 81 35.75 -15.23 -10.63
C THR A 81 34.35 -14.88 -10.18
N ILE A 82 33.55 -14.33 -11.08
CA ILE A 82 32.15 -14.01 -10.87
C ILE A 82 31.34 -14.95 -11.77
N SER A 83 30.50 -15.80 -11.20
CA SER A 83 29.77 -16.77 -11.99
C SER A 83 28.29 -16.88 -11.61
N ALA A 84 27.46 -17.33 -12.55
CA ALA A 84 26.03 -17.57 -12.39
C ALA A 84 25.54 -18.61 -13.38
N ASN A 85 24.31 -19.11 -13.22
CA ASN A 85 23.72 -20.14 -14.09
C ASN A 85 23.13 -19.60 -15.40
N ASN A 86 22.99 -18.30 -15.55
CA ASN A 86 22.50 -17.65 -16.77
C ASN A 86 22.98 -16.20 -16.85
N LYS A 87 22.83 -15.58 -18.01
CA LYS A 87 23.25 -14.20 -18.28
C LYS A 87 22.64 -13.19 -17.30
N ARG A 88 21.34 -13.31 -16.98
CA ARG A 88 20.66 -12.38 -16.05
C ARG A 88 21.25 -12.46 -14.65
N ASN A 89 21.46 -13.68 -14.16
CA ASN A 89 22.06 -13.89 -12.84
C ASN A 89 23.54 -13.49 -12.84
N LEU A 90 24.25 -13.53 -13.99
CA LEU A 90 25.61 -13.01 -14.10
C LEU A 90 25.65 -11.48 -13.94
N TYR A 91 24.66 -10.73 -14.46
CA TYR A 91 24.48 -9.32 -14.10
C TYR A 91 24.27 -9.14 -12.61
N TYR A 92 23.43 -9.94 -11.97
CA TYR A 92 23.16 -9.87 -10.54
C TYR A 92 24.41 -10.15 -9.71
N ALA A 93 25.22 -11.14 -10.09
CA ALA A 93 26.51 -11.43 -9.48
C ALA A 93 27.48 -10.25 -9.63
N THR A 94 27.51 -9.64 -10.82
CA THR A 94 28.34 -8.45 -11.11
C THR A 94 27.89 -7.25 -10.27
N TYR A 95 26.58 -7.00 -10.12
CA TYR A 95 26.07 -5.95 -9.25
C TYR A 95 26.38 -6.22 -7.76
N ASP A 96 26.32 -7.49 -7.32
CA ASP A 96 26.73 -7.85 -5.94
C ASP A 96 28.22 -7.58 -5.72
N PHE A 97 29.06 -7.89 -6.71
CA PHE A 97 30.48 -7.55 -6.66
C PHE A 97 30.71 -6.04 -6.57
N ILE A 98 30.02 -5.26 -7.39
CA ILE A 98 30.11 -3.80 -7.41
C ILE A 98 29.67 -3.21 -6.06
N GLU A 99 28.54 -3.64 -5.51
CA GLU A 99 28.08 -3.18 -4.20
C GLU A 99 29.10 -3.51 -3.10
N LYS A 100 29.56 -4.76 -3.07
CA LYS A 100 30.34 -5.30 -1.96
C LYS A 100 31.81 -4.85 -1.96
N PHE A 101 32.41 -4.73 -3.14
CA PHE A 101 33.84 -4.46 -3.27
C PHE A 101 34.18 -3.09 -3.83
N LEU A 102 33.26 -2.46 -4.58
CA LEU A 102 33.42 -1.09 -5.05
C LEU A 102 32.60 -0.09 -4.22
N ASN A 103 31.83 -0.58 -3.23
CA ASN A 103 30.99 0.21 -2.33
C ASN A 103 30.07 1.20 -3.05
N VAL A 104 29.54 0.75 -4.19
CA VAL A 104 28.54 1.49 -4.98
C VAL A 104 27.17 1.09 -4.51
N ASN A 105 26.30 2.06 -4.17
CA ASN A 105 24.94 1.79 -3.74
C ASN A 105 23.93 2.55 -4.60
N TRP A 106 23.01 1.82 -5.17
CA TRP A 106 21.88 2.39 -5.93
C TRP A 106 20.71 2.62 -4.97
N LEU A 107 20.50 3.89 -4.56
CA LEU A 107 19.55 4.23 -3.49
C LEU A 107 18.20 4.69 -4.03
N SER A 108 18.18 5.29 -5.22
CA SER A 108 17.00 5.60 -6.01
C SER A 108 17.34 5.56 -7.50
N ASN A 109 16.36 5.68 -8.37
CA ASN A 109 16.59 5.69 -9.81
C ASN A 109 17.39 6.91 -10.31
N ASP A 110 17.42 7.98 -9.53
CA ASP A 110 18.14 9.22 -9.81
C ASP A 110 19.38 9.42 -8.94
N PHE A 111 19.66 8.53 -7.99
CA PHE A 111 20.79 8.67 -7.08
C PHE A 111 21.57 7.37 -6.84
N THR A 112 22.85 7.39 -7.23
CA THR A 112 23.84 6.36 -6.93
C THR A 112 24.94 6.94 -6.06
N TYR A 113 25.20 6.31 -4.92
CA TYR A 113 26.31 6.64 -4.05
C TYR A 113 27.59 5.94 -4.51
N TYR A 114 28.68 6.65 -4.57
CA TYR A 114 30.02 6.15 -4.86
C TYR A 114 30.96 6.51 -3.71
N GLU A 115 31.74 5.55 -3.27
CA GLU A 115 32.82 5.80 -2.32
C GLU A 115 34.15 6.02 -3.07
N ASP A 116 34.96 6.96 -2.63
CA ASP A 116 36.32 7.18 -3.16
C ASP A 116 37.25 6.11 -2.58
N LEU A 117 37.46 5.05 -3.33
CA LEU A 117 38.29 3.91 -2.92
C LEU A 117 39.73 4.07 -3.35
N LYS A 118 40.68 3.68 -2.46
CA LYS A 118 42.11 3.58 -2.77
C LYS A 118 42.54 2.14 -3.10
N SER A 119 41.74 1.16 -2.72
CA SER A 119 42.00 -0.26 -2.95
C SER A 119 40.71 -1.05 -2.87
N ILE A 120 40.69 -2.24 -3.48
CA ILE A 120 39.65 -3.26 -3.31
C ILE A 120 40.16 -4.29 -2.31
N ASN A 121 39.37 -4.62 -1.29
CA ASN A 121 39.78 -5.49 -0.19
C ASN A 121 39.00 -6.79 -0.19
N PHE A 122 39.66 -7.93 -0.22
CA PHE A 122 39.09 -9.27 -0.11
C PHE A 122 39.58 -9.98 1.15
N PRO A 123 38.75 -10.82 1.80
CA PRO A 123 39.26 -11.88 2.66
C PRO A 123 40.17 -12.82 1.87
N LYS A 124 41.22 -13.36 2.48
CA LYS A 124 42.10 -14.32 1.81
C LYS A 124 41.30 -15.58 1.43
N ASN A 125 41.38 -16.01 0.16
CA ASN A 125 40.62 -17.13 -0.38
C ASN A 125 39.10 -16.92 -0.22
N TYR A 126 38.61 -15.72 -0.56
CA TYR A 126 37.18 -15.41 -0.50
C TYR A 126 36.39 -16.31 -1.44
N SER A 127 35.31 -16.92 -0.93
CA SER A 127 34.33 -17.65 -1.70
C SER A 127 32.93 -17.32 -1.18
N TYR A 128 32.09 -16.90 -2.06
CA TYR A 128 30.69 -16.58 -1.81
C TYR A 128 29.82 -17.28 -2.83
N TYR A 129 28.88 -18.06 -2.34
CA TYR A 129 27.86 -18.73 -3.17
C TYR A 129 26.49 -18.42 -2.58
N PHE A 130 25.54 -18.07 -3.44
CA PHE A 130 24.20 -17.71 -3.00
C PHE A 130 23.13 -18.17 -3.99
N GLU A 131 22.13 -18.87 -3.48
CA GLU A 131 20.90 -19.24 -4.19
C GLU A 131 19.76 -18.33 -3.67
N PRO A 132 19.19 -17.45 -4.52
CA PRO A 132 18.08 -16.60 -4.09
C PRO A 132 16.85 -17.46 -3.79
N PRO A 133 16.26 -17.37 -2.56
CA PRO A 133 15.12 -18.19 -2.19
C PRO A 133 13.84 -17.78 -2.92
N VAL A 134 13.73 -16.50 -3.32
CA VAL A 134 12.60 -15.94 -4.06
C VAL A 134 13.00 -15.78 -5.53
N LEU A 135 12.29 -16.43 -6.43
CA LEU A 135 12.59 -16.42 -7.87
C LEU A 135 12.01 -15.18 -8.56
N THR A 136 10.79 -14.79 -8.21
CA THR A 136 10.15 -13.59 -8.75
C THR A 136 9.89 -12.61 -7.61
N ARG A 137 10.65 -11.53 -7.62
CA ARG A 137 10.68 -10.48 -6.58
C ARG A 137 10.08 -9.22 -7.14
N THR A 138 8.93 -8.83 -6.63
CA THR A 138 8.22 -7.65 -7.12
C THR A 138 7.92 -6.69 -5.98
N VAL A 139 8.40 -5.46 -6.08
CA VAL A 139 8.00 -4.34 -5.25
C VAL A 139 7.18 -3.39 -6.11
N HIS A 140 5.93 -3.12 -5.72
CA HIS A 140 5.04 -2.24 -6.47
C HIS A 140 5.46 -0.77 -6.32
N SER A 141 6.44 -0.37 -7.09
CA SER A 141 7.06 0.94 -7.01
C SER A 141 7.39 1.51 -8.38
N LYS A 142 7.00 2.77 -8.60
CA LYS A 142 7.33 3.51 -9.83
C LYS A 142 8.83 3.63 -10.08
N LEU A 143 9.67 3.54 -9.03
CA LEU A 143 11.12 3.56 -9.16
C LEU A 143 11.62 2.43 -10.04
N PHE A 144 11.04 1.24 -9.88
CA PHE A 144 11.40 0.05 -10.66
C PHE A 144 10.67 -0.03 -12.00
N TYR A 145 9.41 0.40 -12.04
CA TYR A 145 8.59 0.27 -13.25
C TYR A 145 8.94 1.29 -14.33
N LYS A 146 9.48 2.44 -13.95
CA LYS A 146 9.95 3.47 -14.87
C LYS A 146 11.41 3.31 -15.28
N ASP A 147 12.19 2.50 -14.55
CA ASP A 147 13.61 2.28 -14.79
C ASP A 147 13.97 0.79 -14.61
N SER A 148 13.98 0.06 -15.72
CA SER A 148 14.31 -1.37 -15.74
C SER A 148 15.76 -1.64 -15.33
N VAL A 149 16.68 -0.71 -15.61
CA VAL A 149 18.10 -0.84 -15.23
C VAL A 149 18.25 -0.70 -13.71
N PHE A 150 17.52 0.22 -13.10
CA PHE A 150 17.50 0.36 -11.65
C PHE A 150 16.86 -0.87 -10.98
N ALA A 151 15.77 -1.41 -11.56
CA ALA A 151 15.15 -2.64 -11.09
C ALA A 151 16.14 -3.83 -11.12
N ASP A 152 16.88 -3.99 -12.20
CA ASP A 152 17.88 -5.06 -12.33
C ASP A 152 19.04 -4.90 -11.32
N LYS A 153 19.51 -3.69 -11.05
CA LYS A 153 20.52 -3.41 -10.02
C LYS A 153 20.08 -3.85 -8.63
N LEU A 154 18.79 -3.66 -8.31
CA LEU A 154 18.20 -4.12 -7.05
C LEU A 154 17.57 -5.52 -7.14
N LYS A 155 17.71 -6.20 -8.30
CA LYS A 155 17.33 -7.60 -8.53
C LYS A 155 15.83 -7.85 -8.35
N VAL A 156 15.00 -6.87 -8.72
CA VAL A 156 13.52 -6.94 -8.71
C VAL A 156 12.96 -6.84 -10.13
N THR A 157 11.68 -7.14 -10.29
CA THR A 157 10.98 -7.00 -11.58
C THR A 157 10.65 -5.54 -11.86
N ASN A 158 10.61 -5.16 -13.14
CA ASN A 158 10.19 -3.83 -13.59
C ASN A 158 8.69 -3.75 -13.92
N GLU A 159 7.90 -4.68 -13.45
CA GLU A 159 6.44 -4.72 -13.60
C GLU A 159 5.76 -5.48 -12.47
N ALA A 160 4.48 -5.15 -12.20
CA ALA A 160 3.71 -5.76 -11.11
C ALA A 160 3.38 -7.24 -11.33
N PHE A 161 3.17 -7.63 -12.58
CA PHE A 161 2.74 -8.98 -12.97
C PHE A 161 3.61 -9.49 -14.12
N PRO A 162 4.88 -9.85 -13.83
CA PRO A 162 5.79 -10.33 -14.87
C PRO A 162 5.26 -11.61 -15.52
N ARG A 163 5.38 -11.67 -16.86
CA ARG A 163 4.94 -12.80 -17.68
C ARG A 163 3.41 -12.96 -17.81
N TYR A 164 2.59 -12.17 -17.10
CA TYR A 164 1.13 -12.26 -17.22
C TYR A 164 0.61 -11.67 -18.53
N VAL A 165 -0.50 -12.23 -18.99
CA VAL A 165 -1.33 -11.60 -20.03
C VAL A 165 -1.77 -10.21 -19.56
N PRO A 166 -1.48 -9.12 -20.28
CA PRO A 166 -1.64 -7.74 -19.79
C PRO A 166 -3.03 -7.37 -19.29
N SER A 167 -4.07 -7.94 -19.88
CA SER A 167 -5.47 -7.66 -19.52
C SER A 167 -6.13 -8.71 -18.62
N ALA A 168 -5.36 -9.73 -18.19
CA ALA A 168 -5.89 -10.84 -17.39
C ALA A 168 -4.93 -11.21 -16.24
N ARG A 169 -4.64 -10.21 -15.38
CA ARG A 169 -3.68 -10.31 -14.28
C ARG A 169 -4.32 -10.71 -12.96
N VAL A 170 -5.54 -10.22 -12.70
CA VAL A 170 -6.28 -10.41 -11.44
C VAL A 170 -7.75 -10.03 -11.67
N HIS A 171 -8.68 -10.59 -10.88
CA HIS A 171 -10.13 -10.30 -10.93
C HIS A 171 -10.66 -10.42 -12.36
N THR A 172 -10.62 -11.67 -12.91
CA THR A 172 -10.78 -11.88 -14.35
C THR A 172 -12.12 -12.50 -14.76
N PHE A 173 -12.94 -12.94 -13.82
CA PHE A 173 -14.19 -13.62 -14.15
C PHE A 173 -15.10 -12.77 -15.04
N HIS A 174 -15.29 -11.51 -14.69
CA HIS A 174 -16.09 -10.60 -15.49
C HIS A 174 -15.45 -10.27 -16.86
N ARG A 175 -14.12 -10.44 -17.02
CA ARG A 175 -13.47 -10.30 -18.35
C ARG A 175 -13.77 -11.47 -19.27
N PHE A 176 -13.91 -12.66 -18.71
CA PHE A 176 -14.25 -13.86 -19.48
C PHE A 176 -15.74 -13.95 -19.78
N LEU A 177 -16.59 -13.55 -18.82
CA LEU A 177 -18.04 -13.47 -18.95
C LEU A 177 -18.55 -12.13 -18.45
N PRO A 178 -18.51 -11.07 -19.30
CA PRO A 178 -19.08 -9.76 -18.94
C PRO A 178 -20.59 -9.90 -18.66
N TYR A 179 -21.02 -9.43 -17.49
CA TYR A 179 -22.42 -9.58 -17.08
C TYR A 179 -23.37 -8.77 -17.97
N GLU A 180 -22.92 -7.66 -18.55
CA GLU A 180 -23.67 -6.83 -19.49
C GLU A 180 -24.06 -7.60 -20.77
N VAL A 181 -23.30 -8.63 -21.10
CA VAL A 181 -23.53 -9.45 -22.31
C VAL A 181 -24.34 -10.70 -22.01
N PHE A 182 -24.08 -11.34 -20.87
CA PHE A 182 -24.57 -12.70 -20.61
C PHE A 182 -25.67 -12.75 -19.54
N TYR A 183 -25.74 -11.81 -18.59
CA TYR A 183 -26.58 -11.97 -17.40
C TYR A 183 -28.07 -12.05 -17.71
N ASP A 184 -28.58 -11.19 -18.57
CA ASP A 184 -30.03 -11.15 -18.90
C ASP A 184 -30.50 -12.44 -19.60
N LYS A 185 -29.61 -13.09 -20.37
CA LYS A 185 -29.95 -14.29 -21.14
C LYS A 185 -29.61 -15.58 -20.39
N ASN A 186 -28.57 -15.56 -19.57
CA ASN A 186 -28.02 -16.72 -18.90
C ASN A 186 -27.72 -16.39 -17.44
N PRO A 187 -28.69 -16.03 -16.61
CA PRO A 187 -28.49 -15.69 -15.22
C PRO A 187 -27.85 -16.86 -14.41
N GLU A 188 -28.05 -18.11 -14.84
CA GLU A 188 -27.49 -19.32 -14.23
C GLU A 188 -25.94 -19.42 -14.36
N TYR A 189 -25.31 -18.60 -15.19
CA TYR A 189 -23.87 -18.50 -15.28
C TYR A 189 -23.27 -17.77 -14.08
N TYR A 190 -24.09 -17.04 -13.32
CA TYR A 190 -23.66 -16.17 -12.22
C TYR A 190 -24.08 -16.72 -10.86
N ALA A 191 -23.53 -16.11 -9.81
CA ALA A 191 -23.67 -16.56 -8.44
C ALA A 191 -25.14 -16.58 -7.96
N LEU A 192 -25.56 -17.68 -7.34
CA LEU A 192 -26.82 -17.77 -6.60
C LEU A 192 -26.58 -17.36 -5.15
N ARG A 193 -27.29 -16.31 -4.71
CA ARG A 193 -27.23 -15.78 -3.33
C ARG A 193 -28.64 -15.49 -2.83
N ASN A 194 -28.98 -16.00 -1.66
CA ASN A 194 -30.31 -15.73 -1.04
C ASN A 194 -31.49 -15.98 -2.01
N GLY A 195 -31.41 -17.05 -2.81
CA GLY A 195 -32.43 -17.41 -3.80
C GLY A 195 -32.42 -16.56 -5.07
N LYS A 196 -31.50 -15.62 -5.25
CA LYS A 196 -31.38 -14.76 -6.44
C LYS A 196 -30.08 -14.97 -7.16
N ARG A 197 -30.09 -14.94 -8.50
CA ARG A 197 -28.87 -14.83 -9.31
C ARG A 197 -28.38 -13.39 -9.31
N LEU A 198 -27.10 -13.20 -9.07
CA LEU A 198 -26.46 -11.89 -9.02
C LEU A 198 -25.24 -11.87 -9.94
N PRO A 199 -24.99 -10.78 -10.70
CA PRO A 199 -23.84 -10.65 -11.60
C PRO A 199 -22.57 -10.25 -10.82
N THR A 200 -22.28 -10.95 -9.74
CA THR A 200 -21.17 -10.63 -8.80
C THR A 200 -20.00 -11.56 -8.92
N GLN A 201 -20.26 -12.86 -9.12
CA GLN A 201 -19.28 -13.91 -9.33
C GLN A 201 -19.83 -14.94 -10.32
N LEU A 202 -19.01 -15.86 -10.80
CA LEU A 202 -19.43 -16.95 -11.68
C LEU A 202 -19.93 -18.16 -10.88
N CYS A 203 -20.83 -18.95 -11.49
CA CYS A 203 -21.21 -20.27 -11.01
C CYS A 203 -20.21 -21.32 -11.54
N LEU A 204 -19.19 -21.66 -10.75
CA LEU A 204 -18.05 -22.48 -11.18
C LEU A 204 -18.38 -23.96 -11.42
N THR A 205 -19.59 -24.41 -11.06
CA THR A 205 -20.08 -25.76 -11.38
C THR A 205 -20.91 -25.82 -12.67
N ASN A 206 -21.07 -24.67 -13.34
CA ASN A 206 -21.75 -24.61 -14.64
C ASN A 206 -20.76 -24.99 -15.76
N THR A 207 -21.10 -26.00 -16.56
CA THR A 207 -20.24 -26.53 -17.62
C THR A 207 -20.05 -25.56 -18.79
N ASP A 208 -21.06 -24.75 -19.12
CA ASP A 208 -20.96 -23.75 -20.18
C ASP A 208 -20.04 -22.62 -19.75
N VAL A 209 -20.06 -22.20 -18.49
CA VAL A 209 -19.12 -21.24 -17.91
C VAL A 209 -17.69 -21.76 -18.07
N LEU A 210 -17.42 -23.03 -17.71
CA LEU A 210 -16.08 -23.63 -17.88
C LEU A 210 -15.62 -23.59 -19.35
N LYS A 211 -16.51 -23.94 -20.29
CA LYS A 211 -16.21 -23.90 -21.71
C LYS A 211 -15.85 -22.49 -22.18
N ILE A 212 -16.70 -21.50 -21.85
CA ILE A 212 -16.46 -20.10 -22.24
C ILE A 212 -15.15 -19.57 -21.66
N VAL A 213 -14.84 -19.90 -20.41
CA VAL A 213 -13.57 -19.49 -19.78
C VAL A 213 -12.37 -20.13 -20.50
N LYS A 214 -12.42 -21.43 -20.83
CA LYS A 214 -11.34 -22.09 -21.60
C LYS A 214 -11.13 -21.43 -22.96
N ASP A 215 -12.21 -21.16 -23.70
CA ASP A 215 -12.16 -20.51 -25.02
C ASP A 215 -11.59 -19.07 -24.90
N SER A 216 -11.96 -18.33 -23.85
CA SER A 216 -11.43 -17.01 -23.56
C SER A 216 -9.95 -17.03 -23.21
N VAL A 217 -9.51 -17.94 -22.36
CA VAL A 217 -8.09 -18.12 -21.98
C VAL A 217 -7.26 -18.44 -23.21
N ASN A 218 -7.73 -19.34 -24.11
CA ASN A 218 -7.06 -19.65 -25.37
C ASN A 218 -6.95 -18.42 -26.26
N SER A 219 -8.01 -17.63 -26.38
CA SER A 219 -8.00 -16.38 -27.14
C SER A 219 -6.99 -15.38 -26.61
N PHE A 220 -6.88 -15.24 -25.29
CA PHE A 220 -5.90 -14.36 -24.65
C PHE A 220 -4.45 -14.80 -24.91
N PHE A 221 -4.13 -16.09 -24.78
CA PHE A 221 -2.78 -16.58 -25.07
C PHE A 221 -2.42 -16.44 -26.57
N ASN A 222 -3.37 -16.63 -27.47
CA ASN A 222 -3.16 -16.40 -28.89
C ASN A 222 -2.89 -14.91 -29.20
N LYS A 223 -3.60 -14.00 -28.51
CA LYS A 223 -3.40 -12.55 -28.65
C LYS A 223 -2.07 -12.09 -28.04
N PHE A 224 -1.58 -12.75 -26.99
CA PHE A 224 -0.36 -12.39 -26.27
C PHE A 224 0.60 -13.59 -26.21
N PRO A 225 1.21 -14.00 -27.32
CA PRO A 225 2.00 -15.24 -27.40
C PRO A 225 3.24 -15.24 -26.52
N ASN A 226 3.77 -14.06 -26.17
CA ASN A 226 4.93 -13.91 -25.29
C ASN A 226 4.57 -14.03 -23.79
N SER A 227 3.28 -14.05 -23.44
CA SER A 227 2.82 -14.29 -22.08
C SER A 227 2.64 -15.78 -21.84
N ASP A 228 2.98 -16.23 -20.67
CA ASP A 228 2.84 -17.63 -20.26
C ASP A 228 2.06 -17.82 -18.96
N VAL A 229 1.60 -16.72 -18.34
CA VAL A 229 0.75 -16.72 -17.15
C VAL A 229 -0.55 -15.97 -17.43
N ILE A 230 -1.67 -16.54 -17.03
CA ILE A 230 -2.98 -15.87 -17.01
C ILE A 230 -3.68 -16.11 -15.68
N SER A 231 -4.37 -15.11 -15.17
CA SER A 231 -5.22 -15.30 -13.98
C SER A 231 -6.61 -15.81 -14.38
N VAL A 232 -7.08 -16.82 -13.67
CA VAL A 232 -8.47 -17.28 -13.64
C VAL A 232 -8.92 -17.16 -12.18
N SER A 233 -9.48 -16.01 -11.83
CA SER A 233 -9.74 -15.64 -10.45
C SER A 233 -11.02 -14.84 -10.29
N GLN A 234 -11.58 -14.92 -9.08
CA GLN A 234 -12.78 -14.20 -8.65
C GLN A 234 -12.63 -12.69 -8.78
N ASP A 235 -13.77 -12.00 -9.00
CA ASP A 235 -13.87 -10.56 -8.91
C ASP A 235 -13.78 -10.08 -7.45
N ASP A 236 -13.48 -8.80 -7.23
CA ASP A 236 -13.17 -8.26 -5.89
C ASP A 236 -14.43 -8.06 -5.04
N ASN A 237 -15.07 -9.17 -4.70
CA ASN A 237 -16.20 -9.23 -3.77
C ASN A 237 -16.36 -10.63 -3.17
N THR A 238 -17.10 -10.74 -2.08
CA THR A 238 -17.34 -11.99 -1.34
C THR A 238 -18.62 -12.71 -1.74
N GLN A 239 -19.30 -12.27 -2.80
CA GLN A 239 -20.63 -12.80 -3.18
C GLN A 239 -20.52 -14.00 -4.12
N TYR A 240 -19.78 -15.04 -3.71
CA TYR A 240 -19.61 -16.29 -4.46
C TYR A 240 -20.90 -17.13 -4.54
N CYS A 241 -20.95 -18.05 -5.51
CA CYS A 241 -22.11 -18.89 -5.76
C CYS A 241 -22.37 -19.90 -4.64
N GLN A 242 -23.59 -19.92 -4.12
CA GLN A 242 -24.08 -20.86 -3.11
C GLN A 242 -25.20 -21.75 -3.65
N CYS A 243 -25.19 -22.08 -4.94
CA CYS A 243 -26.11 -23.10 -5.47
C CYS A 243 -25.75 -24.48 -4.91
N ASP A 244 -26.67 -25.43 -4.95
CA ASP A 244 -26.52 -26.76 -4.35
C ASP A 244 -25.25 -27.48 -4.80
N LYS A 245 -24.90 -27.36 -6.10
CA LYS A 245 -23.69 -27.99 -6.65
C LYS A 245 -22.40 -27.37 -6.08
N CYS A 246 -22.30 -26.03 -6.05
CA CYS A 246 -21.15 -25.33 -5.49
C CYS A 246 -21.03 -25.62 -4.00
N SER A 247 -22.11 -25.45 -3.24
CA SER A 247 -22.13 -25.69 -1.80
C SER A 247 -21.78 -27.13 -1.43
N LYS A 248 -22.19 -28.11 -2.24
CA LYS A 248 -21.83 -29.51 -2.02
C LYS A 248 -20.31 -29.73 -2.10
N ILE A 249 -19.67 -29.18 -3.13
CA ILE A 249 -18.21 -29.27 -3.29
C ILE A 249 -17.51 -28.53 -2.16
N ASP A 250 -17.88 -27.29 -1.87
CA ASP A 250 -17.26 -26.47 -0.83
C ASP A 250 -17.34 -27.14 0.56
N ASN A 251 -18.47 -27.79 0.88
CA ASN A 251 -18.65 -28.54 2.12
C ASN A 251 -17.75 -29.79 2.15
N GLN A 252 -17.61 -30.51 1.04
CA GLN A 252 -16.72 -31.68 0.96
C GLN A 252 -15.24 -31.29 1.09
N GLU A 253 -14.85 -30.20 0.48
CA GLU A 253 -13.48 -29.66 0.50
C GLU A 253 -13.17 -28.88 1.80
N GLY A 254 -14.19 -28.45 2.54
CA GLY A 254 -14.06 -27.69 3.79
C GLY A 254 -13.71 -26.22 3.59
N SER A 255 -13.81 -25.73 2.36
CA SER A 255 -13.55 -24.36 1.95
C SER A 255 -14.17 -24.03 0.60
N PRO A 256 -14.66 -22.81 0.36
CA PRO A 256 -15.05 -22.32 -0.98
C PRO A 256 -13.91 -22.33 -2.00
N ALA A 257 -12.64 -22.42 -1.57
CA ALA A 257 -11.52 -22.68 -2.45
C ALA A 257 -11.63 -24.05 -3.16
N GLY A 258 -12.43 -25.00 -2.63
CA GLY A 258 -12.67 -26.30 -3.27
C GLY A 258 -13.25 -26.14 -4.66
N THR A 259 -14.40 -25.48 -4.78
CA THR A 259 -15.03 -25.20 -6.07
C THR A 259 -14.09 -24.43 -6.99
N MET A 260 -13.31 -23.45 -6.46
CA MET A 260 -12.35 -22.68 -7.22
C MET A 260 -11.24 -23.57 -7.79
N ILE A 261 -10.61 -24.43 -6.99
CA ILE A 261 -9.46 -25.25 -7.43
C ILE A 261 -9.92 -26.34 -8.41
N HIS A 262 -11.09 -26.97 -8.21
CA HIS A 262 -11.65 -27.89 -9.20
C HIS A 262 -11.85 -27.21 -10.56
N PHE A 263 -12.37 -26.00 -10.58
CA PHE A 263 -12.58 -25.22 -11.81
C PHE A 263 -11.26 -24.81 -12.45
N VAL A 264 -10.31 -24.28 -11.68
CA VAL A 264 -9.01 -23.81 -12.17
C VAL A 264 -8.17 -24.98 -12.67
N ASN A 265 -8.18 -26.13 -12.00
CA ASN A 265 -7.53 -27.35 -12.47
C ASN A 265 -8.07 -27.77 -13.85
N ALA A 266 -9.41 -27.80 -13.99
CA ALA A 266 -10.05 -28.14 -15.26
C ALA A 266 -9.68 -27.16 -16.40
N VAL A 267 -9.48 -25.88 -16.09
CA VAL A 267 -8.94 -24.92 -17.09
C VAL A 267 -7.48 -25.23 -17.40
N ALA A 268 -6.65 -25.42 -16.38
CA ALA A 268 -5.19 -25.60 -16.49
C ALA A 268 -4.79 -26.88 -17.27
N GLU A 269 -5.58 -27.95 -17.14
CA GLU A 269 -5.41 -29.18 -17.93
C GLU A 269 -5.42 -28.94 -19.45
N SER A 270 -6.12 -27.91 -19.91
CA SER A 270 -6.18 -27.54 -21.33
C SER A 270 -4.94 -26.75 -21.81
N PHE A 271 -4.08 -26.33 -20.89
CA PHE A 271 -2.92 -25.47 -21.17
C PHE A 271 -1.64 -25.96 -20.43
N PRO A 272 -1.16 -27.19 -20.71
CA PRO A 272 -0.07 -27.81 -19.92
C PRO A 272 1.25 -27.05 -19.96
N ASN A 273 1.50 -26.24 -21.00
CA ASN A 273 2.71 -25.45 -21.17
C ASN A 273 2.56 -24.00 -20.72
N LYS A 274 1.46 -23.65 -20.05
CA LYS A 274 1.16 -22.31 -19.54
C LYS A 274 0.83 -22.40 -18.05
N THR A 275 1.01 -21.30 -17.32
CA THR A 275 0.65 -21.20 -15.91
C THR A 275 -0.71 -20.54 -15.76
N ILE A 276 -1.62 -21.20 -15.05
CA ILE A 276 -2.92 -20.63 -14.69
C ILE A 276 -2.84 -20.18 -13.22
N SER A 277 -2.86 -18.87 -13.00
CA SER A 277 -2.87 -18.30 -11.66
C SER A 277 -4.28 -18.16 -11.14
N THR A 278 -4.47 -18.33 -9.83
CA THR A 278 -5.72 -18.00 -9.13
C THR A 278 -5.46 -17.37 -7.79
N LEU A 279 -6.48 -16.74 -7.18
CA LEU A 279 -6.36 -16.07 -5.90
C LEU A 279 -6.85 -16.96 -4.75
N ALA A 280 -6.03 -17.14 -3.74
CA ALA A 280 -6.42 -17.55 -2.40
C ALA A 280 -6.65 -16.26 -1.58
N TYR A 281 -7.85 -15.69 -1.69
CA TYR A 281 -8.18 -14.34 -1.25
C TYR A 281 -9.59 -14.30 -0.65
N GLN A 282 -9.74 -13.67 0.51
CA GLN A 282 -11.01 -13.59 1.22
C GLN A 282 -11.65 -14.99 1.38
N TYR A 283 -12.81 -15.26 0.76
CA TYR A 283 -13.54 -16.51 0.90
C TYR A 283 -12.80 -17.75 0.36
N THR A 284 -11.82 -17.60 -0.54
CA THR A 284 -10.98 -18.70 -1.04
C THR A 284 -9.61 -18.80 -0.37
N ARG A 285 -9.31 -18.00 0.68
CA ARG A 285 -7.99 -17.99 1.33
C ARG A 285 -7.67 -19.31 2.02
N LYS A 286 -8.66 -19.89 2.73
CA LYS A 286 -8.49 -21.18 3.40
C LYS A 286 -8.28 -22.30 2.36
N PRO A 287 -7.22 -23.13 2.49
CA PRO A 287 -6.94 -24.21 1.53
C PRO A 287 -8.03 -25.28 1.54
N PRO A 288 -8.34 -25.89 0.36
CA PRO A 288 -9.21 -27.03 0.23
C PRO A 288 -8.45 -28.36 0.49
N LYS A 289 -9.09 -29.50 0.26
CA LYS A 289 -8.43 -30.81 0.25
C LYS A 289 -7.87 -31.15 -1.14
N VAL A 290 -8.55 -30.71 -2.20
CA VAL A 290 -8.10 -30.92 -3.58
C VAL A 290 -6.80 -30.19 -3.84
N LYS A 291 -5.83 -30.87 -4.47
CA LYS A 291 -4.54 -30.28 -4.81
C LYS A 291 -4.63 -29.52 -6.13
N PRO A 292 -4.01 -28.34 -6.20
CA PRO A 292 -3.71 -27.69 -7.48
C PRO A 292 -2.81 -28.61 -8.34
N ILE A 293 -3.06 -28.67 -9.64
CA ILE A 293 -2.13 -29.37 -10.55
C ILE A 293 -0.88 -28.53 -10.79
N GLU A 294 0.17 -29.13 -11.35
CA GLU A 294 1.53 -28.58 -11.39
C GLU A 294 1.62 -27.16 -12.01
N ASN A 295 0.84 -26.88 -13.03
CA ASN A 295 0.84 -25.59 -13.71
C ASN A 295 -0.17 -24.56 -13.15
N VAL A 296 -0.72 -24.81 -11.97
CA VAL A 296 -1.55 -23.84 -11.22
C VAL A 296 -0.69 -23.07 -10.23
N LEU A 297 -0.72 -21.73 -10.30
CA LEU A 297 -0.05 -20.82 -9.37
C LEU A 297 -1.07 -20.23 -8.39
N ILE A 298 -0.92 -20.54 -7.11
CA ILE A 298 -1.77 -20.02 -6.04
C ILE A 298 -1.22 -18.67 -5.57
N THR A 299 -1.98 -17.61 -5.74
CA THR A 299 -1.65 -16.28 -5.19
C THR A 299 -2.38 -16.08 -3.87
N LEU A 300 -1.65 -16.19 -2.76
CA LEU A 300 -2.18 -16.02 -1.41
C LEU A 300 -2.05 -14.57 -0.96
N CYS A 301 -3.19 -13.95 -0.59
CA CYS A 301 -3.26 -12.53 -0.25
C CYS A 301 -3.43 -12.34 1.27
N SER A 302 -2.63 -11.43 1.86
CA SER A 302 -2.58 -11.16 3.30
C SER A 302 -3.44 -9.97 3.74
N ILE A 303 -4.44 -9.58 2.96
CA ILE A 303 -5.17 -8.30 3.10
C ILE A 303 -5.75 -8.06 4.50
N GLU A 304 -6.26 -9.10 5.17
CA GLU A 304 -6.94 -8.99 6.45
C GLU A 304 -5.98 -8.83 7.65
N CYS A 305 -4.66 -9.03 7.43
CA CYS A 305 -3.70 -9.06 8.51
C CYS A 305 -3.38 -7.67 9.07
N ASN A 306 -3.13 -7.59 10.37
CA ASN A 306 -2.59 -6.42 11.03
C ASN A 306 -1.15 -6.16 10.56
N ARG A 307 -0.85 -4.92 10.20
CA ARG A 307 0.47 -4.51 9.69
C ARG A 307 1.40 -3.99 10.80
N SER A 308 0.93 -3.84 12.04
CA SER A 308 1.77 -3.42 13.17
C SER A 308 2.59 -4.55 13.77
N VAL A 309 2.20 -5.80 13.54
CA VAL A 309 2.88 -6.98 14.08
C VAL A 309 3.16 -8.01 12.99
N PRO A 310 4.24 -8.80 13.08
CA PRO A 310 4.52 -9.87 12.13
C PRO A 310 3.31 -10.82 11.95
N ILE A 311 3.05 -11.24 10.72
CA ILE A 311 1.90 -12.08 10.36
C ILE A 311 1.86 -13.35 11.22
N GLU A 312 2.99 -14.00 11.49
CA GLU A 312 3.04 -15.22 12.30
C GLU A 312 2.52 -15.01 13.73
N LEU A 313 2.66 -13.79 14.26
CA LEU A 313 2.22 -13.45 15.62
C LEU A 313 0.79 -12.90 15.64
N GLY A 314 0.47 -12.01 14.71
CA GLY A 314 -0.77 -11.21 14.71
C GLY A 314 -1.87 -11.70 13.77
N CYS A 315 -1.57 -12.62 12.83
CA CYS A 315 -2.50 -13.10 11.81
C CYS A 315 -2.44 -14.64 11.68
N LYS A 316 -2.79 -15.33 12.75
CA LYS A 316 -2.63 -16.79 12.87
C LYS A 316 -3.40 -17.56 11.82
N ASP A 317 -4.57 -17.09 11.43
CA ASP A 317 -5.39 -17.73 10.39
C ASP A 317 -4.68 -17.70 9.04
N PHE A 318 -4.09 -16.55 8.65
CA PHE A 318 -3.29 -16.47 7.44
C PHE A 318 -2.06 -17.41 7.51
N SER A 319 -1.33 -17.42 8.64
CA SER A 319 -0.18 -18.32 8.81
C SER A 319 -0.58 -19.78 8.69
N SER A 320 -1.73 -20.16 9.24
CA SER A 320 -2.28 -21.51 9.13
C SER A 320 -2.66 -21.85 7.69
N ASP A 321 -3.32 -20.90 6.99
CA ASP A 321 -3.71 -21.07 5.59
C ASP A 321 -2.47 -21.20 4.68
N LEU A 322 -1.44 -20.37 4.89
CA LEU A 322 -0.18 -20.47 4.14
C LEU A 322 0.51 -21.83 4.35
N LYS A 323 0.59 -22.30 5.59
CA LYS A 323 1.11 -23.65 5.90
C LYS A 323 0.28 -24.76 5.23
N GLY A 324 -1.03 -24.60 5.19
CA GLY A 324 -1.92 -25.55 4.52
C GLY A 324 -1.71 -25.56 2.99
N TRP A 325 -1.59 -24.40 2.36
CA TRP A 325 -1.30 -24.31 0.93
C TRP A 325 0.08 -24.87 0.58
N SER A 326 1.11 -24.63 1.40
CA SER A 326 2.47 -25.15 1.18
C SER A 326 2.56 -26.69 1.25
N GLN A 327 1.57 -27.35 1.85
CA GLN A 327 1.44 -28.82 1.84
C GLN A 327 0.75 -29.35 0.56
N LEU A 328 0.04 -28.49 -0.16
CA LEU A 328 -0.70 -28.87 -1.37
C LEU A 328 0.10 -28.60 -2.64
N THR A 329 0.95 -27.55 -2.67
CA THR A 329 1.73 -27.14 -3.83
C THR A 329 2.98 -26.35 -3.45
N ASP A 330 4.04 -26.46 -4.25
CA ASP A 330 5.24 -25.63 -4.17
C ASP A 330 5.15 -24.38 -5.09
N ASN A 331 4.02 -24.20 -5.79
CA ASN A 331 3.82 -23.11 -6.73
C ASN A 331 2.97 -22.00 -6.09
N ILE A 332 3.59 -21.29 -5.14
CA ILE A 332 2.95 -20.25 -4.34
C ILE A 332 3.52 -18.89 -4.70
N ARG A 333 2.61 -17.93 -4.94
CA ARG A 333 2.86 -16.50 -4.96
C ARG A 333 2.24 -15.86 -3.73
N ILE A 334 2.98 -15.00 -3.06
CA ILE A 334 2.43 -14.14 -2.01
C ILE A 334 2.11 -12.78 -2.60
N TRP A 335 0.95 -12.27 -2.21
CA TRP A 335 0.55 -10.88 -2.39
C TRP A 335 0.46 -10.25 -1.00
N ASP A 336 1.51 -9.58 -0.59
CA ASP A 336 1.55 -8.82 0.66
C ASP A 336 1.30 -7.33 0.41
N TYR A 337 0.89 -6.61 1.46
CA TYR A 337 0.47 -5.22 1.40
C TYR A 337 1.31 -4.41 2.38
N THR A 338 2.05 -3.43 1.88
CA THR A 338 3.10 -2.73 2.64
C THR A 338 2.91 -1.22 2.71
N THR A 339 1.73 -0.72 2.36
CA THR A 339 1.39 0.71 2.42
C THR A 339 -0.07 0.93 2.82
N GLN A 340 -0.44 2.17 3.08
CA GLN A 340 -1.81 2.58 3.32
C GLN A 340 -2.43 3.14 2.04
N PHE A 341 -3.45 2.48 1.49
CA PHE A 341 -4.03 2.80 0.18
C PHE A 341 -4.99 3.98 0.21
N THR A 342 -5.60 4.27 1.35
CA THR A 342 -6.47 5.44 1.52
C THR A 342 -5.72 6.73 1.78
N ASN A 343 -4.46 6.65 2.25
CA ASN A 343 -3.63 7.80 2.55
C ASN A 343 -2.15 7.47 2.33
N PHE A 344 -1.66 7.52 1.09
CA PHE A 344 -0.27 7.18 0.74
C PHE A 344 0.77 7.96 1.55
N LEU A 345 0.47 9.21 1.86
CA LEU A 345 1.39 10.10 2.59
C LEU A 345 1.33 9.93 4.11
N ALA A 346 0.40 9.13 4.66
CA ALA A 346 0.33 8.90 6.10
C ALA A 346 1.51 8.09 6.62
N PRO A 347 2.03 8.37 7.83
CA PRO A 347 2.98 7.48 8.49
C PRO A 347 2.41 6.07 8.63
N PHE A 348 3.21 5.07 8.24
CA PHE A 348 2.78 3.66 8.21
C PHE A 348 3.85 2.75 8.84
N PRO A 349 3.92 2.66 10.19
CA PRO A 349 4.98 1.98 10.91
C PRO A 349 4.85 0.45 10.88
N ASN A 350 5.10 -0.15 9.73
CA ASN A 350 5.20 -1.59 9.54
C ASN A 350 6.65 -2.07 9.33
N TRP A 351 7.62 -1.29 9.76
CA TRP A 351 9.05 -1.56 9.55
C TRP A 351 9.50 -2.87 10.20
N GLY A 352 8.99 -3.16 11.40
CA GLY A 352 9.27 -4.38 12.15
C GLY A 352 8.65 -5.64 11.56
N THR A 353 7.75 -5.53 10.56
CA THR A 353 7.07 -6.68 9.98
C THR A 353 7.65 -7.14 8.65
N ILE A 354 8.35 -6.27 7.90
CA ILE A 354 8.84 -6.56 6.54
C ILE A 354 9.72 -7.82 6.52
N LYS A 355 10.80 -7.84 7.28
CA LYS A 355 11.72 -8.98 7.31
C LYS A 355 11.09 -10.26 7.85
N PRO A 356 10.41 -10.25 9.02
CA PRO A 356 9.74 -11.46 9.52
C PRO A 356 8.71 -12.05 8.58
N ASN A 357 7.94 -11.21 7.89
CA ASN A 357 6.94 -11.67 6.92
C ASN A 357 7.60 -12.32 5.71
N ILE A 358 8.63 -11.70 5.12
CA ILE A 358 9.38 -12.30 4.00
C ILE A 358 9.97 -13.66 4.41
N ASN A 359 10.54 -13.78 5.61
CA ASN A 359 11.04 -15.06 6.13
C ASN A 359 9.93 -16.10 6.24
N LEU A 360 8.78 -15.74 6.82
CA LEU A 360 7.61 -16.63 6.90
C LEU A 360 7.19 -17.13 5.51
N PHE A 361 7.18 -16.26 4.51
CA PHE A 361 6.81 -16.63 3.15
C PHE A 361 7.81 -17.62 2.52
N VAL A 362 9.10 -17.33 2.66
CA VAL A 362 10.20 -18.18 2.16
C VAL A 362 10.18 -19.54 2.84
N ASP A 363 9.99 -19.59 4.15
CA ASP A 363 9.94 -20.83 4.95
C ASP A 363 8.73 -21.73 4.59
N ASN A 364 7.73 -21.15 3.90
CA ASN A 364 6.55 -21.85 3.41
C ASN A 364 6.50 -21.93 1.86
N ASN A 365 7.66 -22.10 1.22
CA ASN A 365 7.82 -22.38 -0.20
C ASN A 365 7.32 -21.28 -1.16
N ALA A 366 7.13 -20.04 -0.71
CA ALA A 366 6.80 -18.95 -1.63
C ALA A 366 7.98 -18.64 -2.55
N LYS A 367 7.81 -18.90 -3.85
CA LYS A 367 8.81 -18.63 -4.89
C LYS A 367 8.58 -17.29 -5.60
N TRP A 368 7.38 -16.76 -5.50
CA TRP A 368 6.99 -15.46 -6.03
C TRP A 368 6.49 -14.60 -4.88
N ILE A 369 7.05 -13.40 -4.72
CA ILE A 369 6.56 -12.44 -3.71
C ILE A 369 6.31 -11.10 -4.38
N PHE A 370 5.10 -10.59 -4.21
CA PHE A 370 4.66 -9.28 -4.62
C PHE A 370 4.35 -8.43 -3.38
N GLU A 371 5.27 -7.52 -3.07
CA GLU A 371 5.07 -6.50 -2.05
C GLU A 371 4.30 -5.34 -2.68
N GLN A 372 2.99 -5.27 -2.43
CA GLN A 372 2.19 -4.16 -2.91
C GLN A 372 2.47 -2.91 -2.08
N HIS A 373 3.44 -2.14 -2.55
CA HIS A 373 3.71 -0.78 -2.12
C HIS A 373 2.80 0.19 -2.91
N SER A 374 2.96 1.50 -2.76
CA SER A 374 2.00 2.44 -3.32
C SER A 374 2.07 2.62 -4.85
N ASN A 375 3.15 2.28 -5.51
CA ASN A 375 3.50 2.72 -6.88
C ASN A 375 3.39 4.26 -7.09
N ASN A 376 3.15 5.00 -6.02
CA ASN A 376 3.09 6.45 -5.93
C ASN A 376 3.94 6.90 -4.76
N ASP A 377 4.22 8.19 -4.69
CA ASP A 377 4.94 8.73 -3.55
C ASP A 377 4.18 8.46 -2.24
N SER A 378 4.91 8.01 -1.24
CA SER A 378 4.39 7.64 0.07
C SER A 378 5.43 7.91 1.14
N GLU A 379 5.13 7.60 2.40
CA GLU A 379 6.09 7.75 3.50
C GLU A 379 7.40 7.03 3.21
N LEU A 380 8.54 7.77 3.23
CA LEU A 380 9.90 7.25 3.02
C LEU A 380 10.00 6.30 1.81
N PHE A 381 9.41 6.70 0.69
CA PHE A 381 9.13 5.86 -0.48
C PHE A 381 10.37 5.15 -1.03
N GLU A 382 11.50 5.85 -1.15
CA GLU A 382 12.76 5.30 -1.66
C GLU A 382 13.35 4.28 -0.67
N LEU A 383 13.37 4.62 0.62
CA LEU A 383 13.85 3.74 1.69
C LEU A 383 13.04 2.43 1.75
N ARG A 384 11.70 2.52 1.68
CA ARG A 384 10.82 1.34 1.68
C ARG A 384 11.09 0.45 0.47
N SER A 385 11.14 1.05 -0.72
CA SER A 385 11.43 0.34 -1.96
C SER A 385 12.78 -0.36 -1.91
N TYR A 386 13.82 0.31 -1.40
CA TYR A 386 15.16 -0.24 -1.24
C TYR A 386 15.18 -1.43 -0.26
N ILE A 387 14.66 -1.25 0.95
CA ILE A 387 14.66 -2.30 1.99
C ILE A 387 13.91 -3.55 1.52
N MET A 388 12.72 -3.39 0.93
CA MET A 388 11.96 -4.52 0.41
C MET A 388 12.71 -5.25 -0.71
N ALA A 389 13.30 -4.52 -1.65
CA ALA A 389 14.10 -5.13 -2.74
C ALA A 389 15.29 -5.93 -2.20
N LYS A 390 16.04 -5.38 -1.24
CA LYS A 390 17.20 -6.03 -0.63
C LYS A 390 16.80 -7.29 0.16
N LEU A 391 15.71 -7.23 0.92
CA LEU A 391 15.21 -8.37 1.72
C LEU A 391 14.56 -9.45 0.83
N LEU A 392 13.90 -9.09 -0.27
CA LEU A 392 13.39 -10.08 -1.23
C LEU A 392 14.52 -10.82 -1.94
N TRP A 393 15.66 -10.15 -2.19
CA TRP A 393 16.85 -10.80 -2.72
C TRP A 393 17.51 -11.71 -1.68
N ASN A 394 17.79 -11.18 -0.51
CA ASN A 394 18.41 -11.94 0.59
C ASN A 394 17.71 -11.64 1.93
N PRO A 395 16.79 -12.50 2.37
CA PRO A 395 16.05 -12.33 3.63
C PRO A 395 16.92 -12.37 4.89
N ASN A 396 18.17 -12.85 4.79
CA ASN A 396 19.09 -12.94 5.93
C ASN A 396 19.78 -11.60 6.25
N LEU A 397 19.65 -10.59 5.39
CA LEU A 397 20.24 -9.26 5.65
C LEU A 397 19.66 -8.66 6.94
N ASP A 398 20.50 -7.92 7.67
CA ASP A 398 20.08 -7.23 8.87
C ASP A 398 19.33 -5.93 8.53
N PHE A 399 18.10 -5.79 9.03
CA PHE A 399 17.25 -4.64 8.77
C PHE A 399 17.90 -3.32 9.25
N GLN A 400 18.46 -3.30 10.45
CA GLN A 400 19.03 -2.09 11.02
C GLN A 400 20.27 -1.63 10.25
N THR A 401 21.06 -2.58 9.77
CA THR A 401 22.21 -2.29 8.89
C THR A 401 21.75 -1.66 7.58
N LEU A 402 20.74 -2.24 6.91
CA LEU A 402 20.17 -1.68 5.68
C LEU A 402 19.60 -0.28 5.89
N LEU A 403 18.84 -0.07 6.98
CA LEU A 403 18.27 1.22 7.36
C LEU A 403 19.35 2.29 7.51
N ASN A 404 20.38 2.00 8.30
CA ASN A 404 21.46 2.95 8.59
C ASN A 404 22.32 3.22 7.36
N GLU A 405 22.63 2.19 6.58
CA GLU A 405 23.41 2.33 5.35
C GLU A 405 22.69 3.22 4.34
N PHE A 406 21.40 2.95 4.08
CA PHE A 406 20.61 3.79 3.19
C PHE A 406 20.55 5.23 3.69
N ASN A 407 20.14 5.44 4.94
CA ASN A 407 19.90 6.78 5.47
C ASN A 407 21.17 7.63 5.50
N ASN A 408 22.32 7.06 5.91
CA ASN A 408 23.59 7.79 5.94
C ASN A 408 24.04 8.22 4.54
N LYS A 409 23.83 7.38 3.52
CA LYS A 409 24.22 7.68 2.14
C LYS A 409 23.20 8.58 1.43
N TYR A 410 21.91 8.40 1.69
CA TYR A 410 20.83 9.11 1.00
C TYR A 410 20.53 10.50 1.58
N TYR A 411 20.65 10.65 2.91
CA TYR A 411 20.38 11.91 3.64
C TYR A 411 21.62 12.57 4.23
N GLY A 412 22.82 12.00 4.01
CA GLY A 412 24.05 12.52 4.59
C GLY A 412 24.01 12.60 6.11
N ASN A 413 24.50 13.70 6.69
CA ASN A 413 24.50 13.92 8.15
C ASN A 413 23.10 13.90 8.79
N GLY A 414 22.05 14.09 8.00
CA GLY A 414 20.66 13.99 8.44
C GLY A 414 20.18 12.55 8.65
N GLY A 415 20.85 11.58 8.04
CA GLY A 415 20.41 10.18 8.00
C GLY A 415 20.18 9.54 9.36
N LYS A 416 21.04 9.86 10.35
CA LYS A 416 20.90 9.36 11.73
C LYS A 416 19.55 9.75 12.38
N TYR A 417 19.07 10.95 12.11
CA TYR A 417 17.78 11.40 12.66
C TYR A 417 16.59 10.77 11.95
N ILE A 418 16.74 10.43 10.66
CA ILE A 418 15.72 9.67 9.93
C ILE A 418 15.68 8.22 10.45
N SER A 419 16.84 7.59 10.73
CA SER A 419 16.89 6.27 11.39
C SER A 419 16.24 6.31 12.79
N GLU A 420 16.50 7.38 13.55
CA GLU A 420 15.89 7.58 14.87
C GLU A 420 14.36 7.75 14.77
N TYR A 421 13.87 8.48 13.76
CA TYR A 421 12.42 8.57 13.48
C TYR A 421 11.81 7.21 13.19
N VAL A 422 12.39 6.43 12.27
CA VAL A 422 11.89 5.09 11.90
C VAL A 422 11.84 4.17 13.13
N ASN A 423 12.90 4.16 13.93
CA ASN A 423 12.95 3.34 15.14
C ASN A 423 11.96 3.85 16.22
N SER A 424 11.82 5.17 16.36
CA SER A 424 10.91 5.77 17.35
C SER A 424 9.45 5.46 17.03
N ILE A 425 9.00 5.69 15.79
CA ILE A 425 7.61 5.42 15.41
C ILE A 425 7.28 3.93 15.47
N GLN A 426 8.23 3.05 15.11
CA GLN A 426 8.07 1.60 15.25
C GLN A 426 7.93 1.20 16.72
N ASN A 427 8.81 1.70 17.60
CA ASN A 427 8.73 1.44 19.02
C ASN A 427 7.42 1.92 19.64
N GLN A 428 6.87 3.05 19.18
CA GLN A 428 5.60 3.55 19.69
C GLN A 428 4.44 2.62 19.31
N ILE A 429 4.38 2.11 18.09
CA ILE A 429 3.30 1.21 17.70
C ILE A 429 3.45 -0.19 18.31
N ASP A 430 4.69 -0.68 18.46
CA ASP A 430 4.98 -1.98 19.07
C ASP A 430 4.50 -2.07 20.54
N ASN A 431 4.45 -0.94 21.24
CA ASN A 431 3.95 -0.83 22.61
C ASN A 431 2.42 -0.70 22.69
N THR A 432 1.70 -0.86 21.59
CA THR A 432 0.25 -0.76 21.53
C THR A 432 -0.39 -2.03 20.99
N SER A 433 -1.70 -2.16 21.17
CA SER A 433 -2.52 -3.17 20.47
C SER A 433 -3.16 -2.62 19.20
N PHE A 434 -2.58 -1.57 18.62
CA PHE A 434 -3.15 -0.89 17.46
C PHE A 434 -3.21 -1.81 16.24
N PHE A 435 -4.38 -1.91 15.63
CA PHE A 435 -4.57 -2.66 14.38
C PHE A 435 -4.24 -1.73 13.20
N LEU A 436 -3.01 -1.81 12.69
CA LEU A 436 -2.57 -1.03 11.54
C LEU A 436 -3.11 -1.66 10.25
N PHE A 437 -4.16 -1.06 9.72
CA PHE A 437 -4.82 -1.55 8.52
C PHE A 437 -4.41 -0.75 7.28
N LEU A 438 -4.48 -1.39 6.13
CA LEU A 438 -4.09 -0.78 4.85
C LEU A 438 -5.11 0.24 4.31
N TYR A 439 -6.32 0.26 4.87
CA TYR A 439 -7.35 1.27 4.62
C TYR A 439 -7.61 2.05 5.92
N GLY A 440 -6.80 3.03 6.21
CA GLY A 440 -6.86 3.76 7.45
C GLY A 440 -6.69 5.28 7.27
N ASP A 441 -6.54 5.96 8.39
CA ASP A 441 -6.36 7.39 8.46
C ASP A 441 -5.44 7.76 9.64
N PRO A 442 -4.61 8.81 9.54
CA PRO A 442 -3.74 9.24 10.65
C PRO A 442 -4.49 9.46 11.97
N SER A 443 -5.76 9.92 11.90
CA SER A 443 -6.55 10.19 13.09
C SER A 443 -6.79 8.97 13.97
N GLN A 444 -6.75 7.77 13.43
CA GLN A 444 -6.87 6.54 14.19
C GLN A 444 -5.66 6.28 15.11
N GLY A 445 -4.49 6.86 14.80
CA GLY A 445 -3.26 6.73 15.57
C GLY A 445 -3.05 7.86 16.60
N PHE A 446 -3.95 8.85 16.71
CA PHE A 446 -3.73 10.03 17.53
C PHE A 446 -3.81 9.80 19.05
N ASP A 447 -4.38 8.67 19.47
CA ASP A 447 -4.35 8.22 20.87
C ASP A 447 -3.18 7.23 21.15
N SER A 448 -2.26 7.05 20.18
CA SER A 448 -1.19 6.07 20.28
C SER A 448 0.10 6.58 19.60
N PHE A 449 0.57 5.90 18.55
CA PHE A 449 1.84 6.18 17.88
C PHE A 449 1.92 7.54 17.14
N LEU A 450 0.79 8.19 16.87
CA LEU A 450 0.69 9.54 16.29
C LEU A 450 0.10 10.54 17.30
N SER A 451 0.24 10.30 18.61
CA SER A 451 -0.21 11.29 19.61
C SER A 451 0.40 12.67 19.32
N PRO A 452 -0.23 13.76 19.75
CA PRO A 452 0.30 15.11 19.54
C PRO A 452 1.76 15.26 20.01
N GLU A 453 2.13 14.62 21.11
CA GLU A 453 3.48 14.62 21.67
C GLU A 453 4.45 13.83 20.77
N ASN A 454 4.03 12.68 20.28
CA ASN A 454 4.82 11.87 19.34
C ASN A 454 5.02 12.63 18.03
N LEU A 455 3.98 13.23 17.47
CA LEU A 455 4.08 14.06 16.26
C LEU A 455 5.05 15.23 16.45
N LEU A 456 5.04 15.88 17.62
CA LEU A 456 6.01 16.93 17.94
C LEU A 456 7.43 16.38 17.97
N ASN A 457 7.66 15.22 18.58
CA ASN A 457 8.98 14.58 18.64
C ASN A 457 9.48 14.19 17.23
N TYR A 458 8.62 13.64 16.37
CA TYR A 458 8.98 13.31 14.99
C TYR A 458 9.31 14.58 14.18
N ASP A 459 8.53 15.64 14.33
CA ASP A 459 8.82 16.93 13.70
C ASP A 459 10.19 17.51 14.15
N ILE A 460 10.52 17.38 15.44
CA ILE A 460 11.84 17.76 15.97
C ILE A 460 12.97 16.94 15.31
N LEU A 461 12.80 15.63 15.12
CA LEU A 461 13.81 14.80 14.48
C LEU A 461 14.06 15.23 13.03
N PHE A 462 13.00 15.48 12.27
CA PHE A 462 13.13 15.99 10.89
C PHE A 462 13.76 17.39 10.85
N ASN A 463 13.44 18.27 11.80
CA ASN A 463 14.06 19.59 11.89
C ASN A 463 15.57 19.49 12.26
N LYS A 464 15.97 18.55 13.13
CA LYS A 464 17.38 18.24 13.40
C LYS A 464 18.08 17.70 12.14
N ALA A 465 17.41 16.82 11.37
CA ALA A 465 17.95 16.31 10.12
C ALA A 465 18.19 17.45 9.12
N LEU A 466 17.23 18.35 8.91
CA LEU A 466 17.37 19.52 8.04
C LEU A 466 18.50 20.44 8.50
N SER A 467 18.63 20.68 9.80
CA SER A 467 19.66 21.57 10.36
C SER A 467 21.07 20.97 10.33
N SER A 468 21.22 19.67 10.06
CA SER A 468 22.51 18.97 10.02
C SER A 468 23.14 18.90 8.63
N VAL A 469 22.44 19.38 7.61
CA VAL A 469 22.87 19.41 6.22
C VAL A 469 22.86 20.85 5.68
N GLU A 470 23.59 21.08 4.60
CA GLU A 470 23.62 22.40 3.96
C GLU A 470 22.25 22.75 3.37
N LEU A 471 21.81 23.99 3.59
CA LEU A 471 20.56 24.52 3.06
C LEU A 471 20.53 24.39 1.54
N ASP A 472 19.38 23.98 1.00
CA ASP A 472 19.13 23.77 -0.43
C ASP A 472 19.99 22.70 -1.13
N SER A 473 20.84 21.96 -0.35
CA SER A 473 21.54 20.79 -0.86
C SER A 473 20.55 19.69 -1.28
N GLU A 474 21.02 18.73 -2.07
CA GLU A 474 20.20 17.56 -2.43
C GLU A 474 19.79 16.73 -1.19
N TYR A 475 20.65 16.66 -0.16
CA TYR A 475 20.30 16.07 1.13
C TYR A 475 19.14 16.81 1.81
N TYR A 476 19.19 18.14 1.81
CA TYR A 476 18.15 18.98 2.38
C TYR A 476 16.80 18.76 1.66
N LYS A 477 16.78 18.74 0.33
CA LYS A 477 15.58 18.51 -0.47
C LYS A 477 14.96 17.13 -0.22
N ARG A 478 15.79 16.08 -0.12
CA ARG A 478 15.35 14.71 0.20
C ARG A 478 14.73 14.61 1.60
N ILE A 479 15.31 15.29 2.58
CA ILE A 479 14.77 15.33 3.95
C ILE A 479 13.42 16.07 3.95
N LEU A 480 13.29 17.21 3.26
CA LEU A 480 12.01 17.92 3.13
C LEU A 480 10.93 17.03 2.49
N ARG A 481 11.27 16.32 1.41
CA ARG A 481 10.36 15.39 0.77
C ARG A 481 9.92 14.29 1.73
N SER A 482 10.82 13.72 2.50
CA SER A 482 10.51 12.67 3.48
C SER A 482 9.66 13.19 4.65
N LYS A 483 9.78 14.48 5.00
CA LYS A 483 9.01 15.12 6.07
C LYS A 483 7.52 15.28 5.75
N ILE A 484 7.12 15.19 4.48
CA ILE A 484 5.73 15.38 4.04
C ILE A 484 4.74 14.52 4.84
N SER A 485 5.13 13.29 5.21
CA SER A 485 4.26 12.39 5.95
C SER A 485 3.94 12.90 7.36
N ILE A 486 4.93 13.48 8.03
CA ILE A 486 4.71 14.11 9.33
C ILE A 486 3.91 15.40 9.18
N ASP A 487 4.20 16.20 8.16
CA ASP A 487 3.43 17.41 7.89
C ASP A 487 1.94 17.09 7.63
N TYR A 488 1.66 16.03 6.88
CA TYR A 488 0.29 15.54 6.65
C TYR A 488 -0.40 15.09 7.94
N ALA A 489 0.26 14.25 8.75
CA ALA A 489 -0.30 13.78 10.02
C ALA A 489 -0.57 14.95 11.01
N VAL A 490 0.32 15.93 11.05
CA VAL A 490 0.14 17.14 11.86
C VAL A 490 -1.03 18.00 11.34
N LEU A 491 -1.19 18.13 10.02
CA LEU A 491 -2.36 18.83 9.43
C LEU A 491 -3.67 18.14 9.82
N GLU A 492 -3.72 16.81 9.81
CA GLU A 492 -4.91 16.07 10.25
C GLU A 492 -5.14 16.17 11.77
N SER A 493 -4.08 16.28 12.58
CA SER A 493 -4.20 16.55 14.02
C SER A 493 -4.81 17.93 14.29
N TYR A 494 -4.42 18.97 13.51
CA TYR A 494 -5.09 20.27 13.55
C TYR A 494 -6.57 20.16 13.17
N ARG A 495 -6.90 19.36 12.14
CA ARG A 495 -8.28 19.16 11.68
C ARG A 495 -9.17 18.54 12.76
N LYS A 496 -8.65 17.58 13.50
CA LYS A 496 -9.36 16.93 14.61
C LYS A 496 -9.54 17.86 15.82
N ASN A 497 -8.73 18.90 15.94
CA ASN A 497 -8.84 19.98 16.93
C ASN A 497 -9.00 19.51 18.39
N PHE A 498 -8.33 18.43 18.78
CA PHE A 498 -8.50 17.78 20.09
C PHE A 498 -7.35 18.02 21.06
N SER A 499 -6.29 18.71 20.65
CA SER A 499 -5.06 18.92 21.43
C SER A 499 -4.67 20.40 21.50
N ASP A 500 -4.17 20.82 22.63
CA ASP A 500 -3.63 22.18 22.83
C ASP A 500 -2.38 22.45 21.97
N LEU A 501 -1.65 21.40 21.57
CA LEU A 501 -0.48 21.53 20.70
C LEU A 501 -0.89 21.89 19.25
N TYR A 502 -2.03 21.39 18.78
CA TYR A 502 -2.49 21.52 17.39
C TYR A 502 -3.92 22.04 17.31
N GLN A 503 -4.13 23.24 17.87
CA GLN A 503 -5.42 23.92 17.79
C GLN A 503 -5.69 24.51 16.41
N LEU A 504 -6.84 24.20 15.83
CA LEU A 504 -7.29 24.64 14.51
C LEU A 504 -7.41 26.18 14.44
N THR A 505 -7.97 26.77 15.51
CA THR A 505 -8.20 28.21 15.61
C THR A 505 -7.54 28.79 16.86
N LYS A 506 -7.35 30.12 16.88
CA LYS A 506 -6.95 30.91 18.03
C LYS A 506 -7.93 32.03 18.23
N THR A 507 -8.21 32.37 19.50
CA THR A 507 -8.99 33.50 19.85
C THR A 507 -8.09 34.54 20.56
N GLU A 508 -7.95 35.71 19.98
CA GLU A 508 -7.20 36.85 20.55
C GLU A 508 -8.09 38.07 20.50
N ASN A 509 -8.27 38.76 21.64
CA ASN A 509 -9.17 39.91 21.77
C ASN A 509 -10.58 39.64 21.22
N ASP A 510 -11.15 38.51 21.59
CA ASP A 510 -12.48 38.03 21.14
C ASP A 510 -12.62 37.79 19.61
N ILE A 511 -11.52 37.84 18.87
CA ILE A 511 -11.50 37.55 17.45
C ILE A 511 -10.98 36.13 17.24
N LYS A 512 -11.84 35.25 16.71
CA LYS A 512 -11.48 33.89 16.31
C LYS A 512 -10.81 33.91 14.95
N SER A 513 -9.61 33.36 14.85
CA SER A 513 -8.83 33.29 13.61
C SER A 513 -8.19 31.91 13.45
N ILE A 514 -7.82 31.55 12.22
CA ILE A 514 -7.07 30.32 11.96
C ILE A 514 -5.67 30.43 12.56
N ASN A 515 -5.19 29.34 13.16
CA ASN A 515 -3.86 29.26 13.73
C ASN A 515 -2.79 29.53 12.66
N PRO A 516 -1.94 30.57 12.82
CA PRO A 516 -0.93 30.90 11.79
C PRO A 516 0.12 29.80 11.56
N LYS A 517 0.38 28.95 12.58
CA LYS A 517 1.29 27.79 12.44
C LYS A 517 0.72 26.77 11.46
N LEU A 518 -0.59 26.53 11.54
CA LEU A 518 -1.31 25.65 10.59
C LEU A 518 -1.19 26.16 9.17
N ILE A 519 -1.45 27.45 8.92
CA ILE A 519 -1.37 28.03 7.57
C ILE A 519 0.05 27.87 6.99
N ARG A 520 1.08 28.17 7.80
CA ARG A 520 2.47 27.98 7.34
C ARG A 520 2.77 26.53 6.97
N ARG A 521 2.32 25.55 7.80
CA ARG A 521 2.51 24.12 7.51
C ARG A 521 1.77 23.68 6.27
N LEU A 522 0.51 24.09 6.10
CA LEU A 522 -0.30 23.77 4.92
C LEU A 522 0.36 24.28 3.62
N ASN A 523 0.89 25.51 3.67
CA ASN A 523 1.59 26.09 2.52
C ASN A 523 2.92 25.39 2.25
N ALA A 524 3.69 25.04 3.28
CA ALA A 524 4.94 24.28 3.15
C ALA A 524 4.68 22.88 2.58
N PHE A 525 3.70 22.16 3.11
CA PHE A 525 3.26 20.85 2.59
C PHE A 525 2.88 20.94 1.10
N SER A 526 2.01 21.89 0.74
CA SER A 526 1.59 22.10 -0.64
C SER A 526 2.78 22.40 -1.56
N LYS A 527 3.69 23.28 -1.11
CA LYS A 527 4.89 23.62 -1.89
C LYS A 527 5.80 22.40 -2.09
N THR A 528 6.08 21.66 -1.03
CA THR A 528 6.98 20.49 -1.13
C THR A 528 6.37 19.40 -2.00
N CYS A 529 5.05 19.18 -1.95
CA CYS A 529 4.38 18.25 -2.86
C CYS A 529 4.53 18.69 -4.32
N ASN A 530 4.31 19.97 -4.62
CA ASN A 530 4.45 20.52 -5.99
C ASN A 530 5.90 20.43 -6.48
N ASP A 531 6.87 20.81 -5.66
CA ASP A 531 8.29 20.77 -6.01
C ASP A 531 8.82 19.36 -6.33
N ASN A 532 8.11 18.30 -5.87
CA ASN A 532 8.47 16.90 -6.05
C ASN A 532 7.48 16.09 -6.89
N ASP A 533 6.56 16.74 -7.62
CA ASP A 533 5.54 16.08 -8.45
C ASP A 533 4.69 15.03 -7.69
N ILE A 534 4.47 15.25 -6.39
CA ILE A 534 3.62 14.40 -5.56
C ILE A 534 2.18 14.83 -5.75
N THR A 535 1.41 14.04 -6.48
CA THR A 535 0.08 14.43 -6.94
C THR A 535 -1.07 13.66 -6.30
N LEU A 536 -0.83 12.44 -5.82
CA LEU A 536 -1.89 11.55 -5.31
C LEU A 536 -1.83 11.39 -3.79
N MET A 537 -3.02 11.39 -3.16
CA MET A 537 -3.22 11.09 -1.75
C MET A 537 -3.61 9.63 -1.53
N ASN A 538 -4.28 8.99 -2.50
CA ASN A 538 -4.78 7.61 -2.38
C ASN A 538 -4.89 6.91 -3.74
N GLU A 539 -5.19 5.61 -3.70
CA GLU A 539 -5.38 4.79 -4.90
C GLU A 539 -6.65 5.11 -5.71
N MET A 540 -7.61 5.80 -5.10
CA MET A 540 -8.90 6.16 -5.70
C MET A 540 -8.80 7.43 -6.59
N GLY A 541 -7.59 7.99 -6.73
CA GLY A 541 -7.36 9.18 -7.54
C GLY A 541 -7.64 10.50 -6.83
N PHE A 542 -7.80 10.51 -5.50
CA PHE A 542 -7.86 11.74 -4.72
C PHE A 542 -6.50 12.43 -4.75
N THR A 543 -6.48 13.70 -5.17
CA THR A 543 -5.24 14.42 -5.42
C THR A 543 -4.81 15.28 -4.23
N VAL A 544 -3.51 15.63 -4.17
CA VAL A 544 -2.98 16.63 -3.23
C VAL A 544 -3.67 17.99 -3.46
N SER A 545 -3.96 18.36 -4.71
CA SER A 545 -4.70 19.59 -5.03
C SER A 545 -6.11 19.58 -4.43
N ASP A 546 -6.86 18.47 -4.59
CA ASP A 546 -8.18 18.32 -3.98
C ASP A 546 -8.10 18.41 -2.43
N TYR A 547 -7.10 17.77 -1.83
CA TYR A 547 -6.85 17.84 -0.40
C TYR A 547 -6.66 19.30 0.07
N ILE A 548 -5.79 20.05 -0.57
CA ILE A 548 -5.51 21.45 -0.22
C ILE A 548 -6.77 22.33 -0.39
N VAL A 549 -7.53 22.14 -1.47
CA VAL A 549 -8.77 22.89 -1.75
C VAL A 549 -9.81 22.59 -0.65
N ASN A 550 -10.02 21.29 -0.34
CA ASN A 550 -10.97 20.88 0.69
C ASN A 550 -10.54 21.35 2.08
N TYR A 551 -9.24 21.27 2.39
CA TYR A 551 -8.72 21.76 3.67
C TYR A 551 -8.95 23.28 3.83
N ARG A 552 -8.66 24.09 2.81
CA ARG A 552 -8.90 25.53 2.83
C ARG A 552 -10.39 25.88 2.93
N LYS A 553 -11.27 25.08 2.30
CA LYS A 553 -12.73 25.22 2.44
C LYS A 553 -13.15 24.95 3.89
N ALA A 554 -12.65 23.88 4.49
CA ALA A 554 -12.89 23.54 5.88
C ALA A 554 -12.44 24.66 6.85
N LEU A 555 -11.28 25.28 6.63
CA LEU A 555 -10.79 26.39 7.42
C LEU A 555 -11.74 27.61 7.42
N LYS A 556 -12.36 27.91 6.27
CA LYS A 556 -13.36 28.98 6.17
C LYS A 556 -14.61 28.70 7.00
N THR A 557 -14.98 27.43 7.12
CA THR A 557 -16.10 26.99 7.97
C THR A 557 -15.73 27.07 9.46
N ALA A 558 -14.50 26.69 9.82
CA ALA A 558 -14.04 26.64 11.20
C ALA A 558 -14.03 27.99 11.94
N ILE A 559 -13.94 29.10 11.22
CA ILE A 559 -14.00 30.45 11.84
C ILE A 559 -15.42 31.04 11.98
N LYS A 560 -16.43 30.35 11.42
CA LYS A 560 -17.83 30.77 11.56
C LYS A 560 -18.33 30.50 12.97
N GLU A 561 -19.30 31.28 13.42
CA GLU A 561 -20.07 30.94 14.60
C GLU A 561 -20.95 29.73 14.30
N ASN A 562 -20.92 28.74 15.20
CA ASN A 562 -21.80 27.58 15.12
C ASN A 562 -22.54 27.42 16.47
N LEU A 563 -23.84 27.67 16.45
CA LEU A 563 -24.69 27.55 17.64
C LEU A 563 -24.78 26.12 18.18
N ALA A 564 -24.49 25.11 17.33
CA ALA A 564 -24.43 23.70 17.69
C ALA A 564 -23.12 23.29 18.38
N SER A 565 -22.07 24.13 18.37
CA SER A 565 -20.75 23.77 18.92
C SER A 565 -20.85 23.30 20.36
N PHE A 566 -20.35 22.07 20.61
CA PHE A 566 -20.31 21.38 21.91
C PHE A 566 -21.68 21.20 22.58
N LYS A 567 -22.76 21.23 21.80
CA LYS A 567 -24.13 20.97 22.28
C LYS A 567 -24.40 19.47 22.35
N ASP A 568 -25.36 19.11 23.22
CA ASP A 568 -25.78 17.72 23.39
C ASP A 568 -26.54 17.22 22.18
N VAL A 569 -26.17 16.01 21.75
CA VAL A 569 -26.76 15.31 20.60
C VAL A 569 -27.41 14.01 21.06
N THR A 570 -28.66 13.82 20.69
CA THR A 570 -29.37 12.54 20.85
C THR A 570 -29.53 11.86 19.48
N LEU A 571 -28.96 10.67 19.32
CA LEU A 571 -29.18 9.85 18.14
C LEU A 571 -30.45 9.00 18.31
N LEU A 572 -31.33 9.08 17.34
CA LEU A 572 -32.55 8.26 17.27
C LEU A 572 -32.34 7.01 16.41
N THR A 573 -31.23 6.92 15.72
CA THR A 573 -30.75 5.75 14.97
C THR A 573 -29.35 5.41 15.42
N VAL A 574 -28.96 4.13 15.32
CA VAL A 574 -27.69 3.64 15.83
C VAL A 574 -26.62 3.78 14.75
N PRO A 575 -25.51 4.49 15.00
CA PRO A 575 -24.36 4.50 14.11
C PRO A 575 -23.66 3.15 14.13
N LYS A 576 -22.88 2.87 13.10
CA LYS A 576 -22.04 1.68 13.02
C LYS A 576 -20.59 2.01 13.23
N LYS A 577 -19.89 1.06 13.85
CA LYS A 577 -18.49 1.16 14.21
C LYS A 577 -17.57 1.09 12.98
N TYR A 578 -17.17 2.26 12.45
CA TYR A 578 -16.05 2.33 11.51
C TYR A 578 -15.05 3.41 11.94
N ALA A 579 -15.52 4.59 12.22
CA ALA A 579 -14.69 5.71 12.67
C ALA A 579 -15.03 6.15 14.10
N ASN A 580 -16.31 6.36 14.40
CA ASN A 580 -16.77 6.85 15.68
C ASN A 580 -18.21 6.43 15.93
N GLU A 581 -18.58 6.25 17.21
CA GLU A 581 -19.94 6.00 17.67
C GLU A 581 -20.45 7.14 18.58
N ASP A 582 -19.58 8.11 18.91
CA ASP A 582 -19.92 9.23 19.78
C ASP A 582 -20.79 10.25 19.02
N PRO A 583 -22.02 10.53 19.49
CA PRO A 583 -22.88 11.55 18.91
C PRO A 583 -22.24 12.94 18.82
N LYS A 584 -21.29 13.24 19.70
CA LYS A 584 -20.58 14.53 19.75
C LYS A 584 -19.78 14.86 18.49
N VAL A 585 -19.48 13.85 17.65
CA VAL A 585 -18.89 14.08 16.31
C VAL A 585 -19.69 15.09 15.49
N LEU A 586 -21.00 15.20 15.74
CA LEU A 586 -21.85 16.16 15.03
C LEU A 586 -21.76 17.60 15.57
N THR A 587 -21.03 17.83 16.69
CA THR A 587 -20.97 19.14 17.34
C THR A 587 -19.63 19.46 18.02
N ASP A 588 -18.57 18.65 17.79
CA ASP A 588 -17.28 18.77 18.50
C ASP A 588 -16.32 19.80 17.88
N GLY A 589 -16.71 20.44 16.77
CA GLY A 589 -15.92 21.41 16.07
C GLY A 589 -14.82 20.81 15.19
N ALA A 590 -14.68 19.49 15.14
CA ALA A 590 -13.83 18.80 14.20
C ALA A 590 -14.51 18.72 12.83
N LEU A 591 -13.72 18.75 11.75
CA LEU A 591 -14.24 18.69 10.40
C LEU A 591 -13.87 17.38 9.73
N GLY A 592 -14.82 16.79 9.00
CA GLY A 592 -14.62 15.55 8.28
C GLY A 592 -13.50 15.65 7.25
N GLY A 593 -12.63 14.66 7.24
CA GLY A 593 -11.54 14.52 6.26
C GLY A 593 -12.00 13.75 5.02
N ASN A 594 -11.04 13.36 4.17
CA ASN A 594 -11.34 12.67 2.91
C ASN A 594 -11.47 11.15 3.07
N SER A 595 -11.25 10.63 4.26
CA SER A 595 -11.42 9.24 4.66
C SER A 595 -12.59 9.11 5.61
N PHE A 596 -13.39 8.07 5.49
CA PHE A 596 -14.50 7.80 6.42
C PHE A 596 -14.06 7.48 7.86
N TYR A 597 -12.75 7.33 8.10
CA TYR A 597 -12.17 7.23 9.45
C TYR A 597 -11.92 8.60 10.12
N SER A 598 -11.91 9.69 9.35
CA SER A 598 -11.51 11.00 9.84
C SER A 598 -12.71 11.89 10.14
N ASN A 599 -13.11 11.95 11.41
CA ASN A 599 -14.15 12.84 11.98
C ASN A 599 -15.53 12.71 11.32
N TRP A 600 -15.96 11.49 11.06
CA TRP A 600 -17.26 11.17 10.50
C TRP A 600 -18.05 10.24 11.42
N LEU A 601 -19.37 10.40 11.44
CA LEU A 601 -20.32 9.48 12.06
C LEU A 601 -21.02 8.67 10.96
N GLY A 602 -20.89 7.31 10.99
CA GLY A 602 -21.32 6.41 9.92
C GLY A 602 -22.59 5.63 10.25
N PHE A 603 -23.46 5.44 9.24
CA PHE A 603 -24.70 4.66 9.33
C PHE A 603 -24.78 3.66 8.17
N GLU A 604 -24.88 2.37 8.48
CA GLU A 604 -24.92 1.28 7.51
C GLU A 604 -26.35 0.78 7.28
N GLY A 605 -26.88 0.99 6.09
CA GLY A 605 -28.22 0.52 5.69
C GLY A 605 -29.39 1.23 6.38
N ASN A 606 -29.12 2.12 7.32
CA ASN A 606 -30.10 2.93 8.05
C ASN A 606 -29.86 4.43 7.86
N ASN A 607 -30.88 5.24 8.16
CA ASN A 607 -30.79 6.69 8.08
C ASN A 607 -30.03 7.28 9.26
N LEU A 608 -29.40 8.44 9.09
CA LEU A 608 -29.06 9.31 10.20
C LEU A 608 -30.34 9.97 10.70
N ASN A 609 -30.57 9.96 12.02
CA ASN A 609 -31.64 10.71 12.68
C ASN A 609 -31.09 11.22 14.03
N ALA A 610 -30.86 12.52 14.11
CA ALA A 610 -30.20 13.16 15.26
C ALA A 610 -30.96 14.41 15.70
N VAL A 611 -30.99 14.64 17.03
CA VAL A 611 -31.53 15.83 17.65
C VAL A 611 -30.42 16.56 18.42
N VAL A 612 -30.27 17.86 18.19
CA VAL A 612 -29.36 18.74 18.91
C VAL A 612 -30.18 19.67 19.79
N ASP A 613 -29.86 19.77 21.10
CA ASP A 613 -30.42 20.73 22.04
C ASP A 613 -29.49 21.96 22.17
N LEU A 614 -29.90 23.11 21.69
CA LEU A 614 -29.16 24.35 21.77
C LEU A 614 -29.12 24.94 23.20
N GLY A 615 -29.85 24.32 24.15
CA GLY A 615 -29.94 24.70 25.54
C GLY A 615 -31.01 25.78 25.82
N GLU A 616 -31.23 26.69 24.89
CA GLU A 616 -32.22 27.76 24.95
C GLU A 616 -32.72 28.14 23.56
N LEU A 617 -33.75 28.94 23.47
CA LEU A 617 -34.24 29.47 22.17
C LEU A 617 -33.17 30.36 21.55
N LYS A 618 -32.74 30.01 20.36
CA LYS A 618 -31.75 30.74 19.53
C LYS A 618 -32.38 31.24 18.23
N GLU A 619 -31.92 32.37 17.74
CA GLU A 619 -32.22 32.83 16.41
C GLU A 619 -31.31 32.04 15.42
N ILE A 620 -31.93 31.45 14.38
CA ILE A 620 -31.28 30.56 13.43
C ILE A 620 -31.51 31.12 12.02
N LYS A 621 -30.44 31.32 11.28
CA LYS A 621 -30.46 31.85 9.90
C LYS A 621 -30.32 30.73 8.89
N SER A 622 -29.44 29.77 9.15
CA SER A 622 -29.15 28.67 8.24
C SER A 622 -28.73 27.41 8.97
N LEU A 623 -28.95 26.25 8.33
CA LEU A 623 -28.47 24.96 8.77
C LEU A 623 -27.71 24.30 7.66
N SER A 624 -26.62 23.62 7.98
CA SER A 624 -25.88 22.83 7.01
C SER A 624 -25.16 21.66 7.66
N MET A 625 -24.95 20.58 6.87
CA MET A 625 -24.21 19.40 7.25
C MET A 625 -23.49 18.85 6.03
N ASN A 626 -22.25 18.37 6.22
CA ASN A 626 -21.49 17.73 5.15
C ASN A 626 -21.69 16.21 5.18
N PHE A 627 -21.59 15.62 3.99
CA PHE A 627 -21.59 14.17 3.82
C PHE A 627 -20.43 13.76 2.92
N LEU A 628 -19.87 12.58 3.22
CA LEU A 628 -18.77 11.99 2.48
C LEU A 628 -19.30 10.98 1.44
N GLN A 629 -18.69 10.95 0.26
CA GLN A 629 -18.83 9.88 -0.72
C GLN A 629 -17.48 9.20 -0.95
N VAL A 630 -17.47 7.86 -0.86
CA VAL A 630 -16.36 6.98 -1.26
C VAL A 630 -16.98 5.79 -1.97
N THR A 631 -17.28 5.95 -3.25
CA THR A 631 -18.10 4.99 -4.01
C THR A 631 -17.59 3.57 -3.94
N ASN A 632 -16.27 3.34 -4.09
CA ASN A 632 -15.68 2.00 -4.04
C ASN A 632 -15.87 1.29 -2.69
N HIS A 633 -16.16 2.01 -1.61
CA HIS A 633 -16.42 1.47 -0.27
C HIS A 633 -17.91 1.48 0.09
N ILE A 634 -18.79 1.58 -0.90
CA ILE A 634 -20.26 1.59 -0.71
C ILE A 634 -20.72 2.79 0.15
N VAL A 635 -19.95 3.89 0.15
CA VAL A 635 -20.30 5.14 0.84
C VAL A 635 -20.86 6.12 -0.19
N PHE A 636 -22.13 6.52 0.02
CA PHE A 636 -22.83 7.40 -0.91
C PHE A 636 -23.39 8.62 -0.19
N PHE A 637 -23.61 9.71 -0.93
CA PHE A 637 -24.38 10.82 -0.41
C PHE A 637 -25.80 10.39 -0.04
N PRO A 638 -26.42 10.99 0.99
CA PRO A 638 -27.82 10.72 1.29
C PRO A 638 -28.70 11.09 0.08
N VAL A 639 -29.81 10.35 -0.08
CA VAL A 639 -30.82 10.65 -1.12
C VAL A 639 -31.38 12.04 -0.92
N GLN A 640 -31.68 12.37 0.34
CA GLN A 640 -32.11 13.69 0.78
C GLN A 640 -31.74 13.92 2.24
N VAL A 641 -31.69 15.19 2.66
CA VAL A 641 -31.55 15.62 4.06
C VAL A 641 -32.71 16.52 4.40
N GLU A 642 -33.44 16.20 5.46
CA GLU A 642 -34.55 17.01 5.98
C GLU A 642 -34.20 17.59 7.34
N PHE A 643 -34.45 18.89 7.50
CA PHE A 643 -34.22 19.61 8.75
C PHE A 643 -35.54 19.97 9.40
N PHE A 644 -35.59 19.80 10.73
CA PHE A 644 -36.74 20.12 11.56
C PHE A 644 -36.33 20.99 12.74
N TYR A 645 -37.29 21.68 13.29
CA TYR A 645 -37.12 22.47 14.51
C TYR A 645 -38.28 22.25 15.52
N SER A 646 -37.96 22.50 16.79
CA SER A 646 -38.92 22.43 17.89
C SER A 646 -38.50 23.33 19.06
N ASP A 647 -39.46 23.80 19.82
CA ASP A 647 -39.24 24.55 21.05
C ASP A 647 -39.28 23.65 22.30
N ASP A 648 -40.00 22.52 22.23
CA ASP A 648 -40.32 21.63 23.35
C ASP A 648 -39.84 20.17 23.18
N ASN A 649 -39.14 19.85 22.08
CA ASN A 649 -38.70 18.49 21.71
C ASN A 649 -39.85 17.48 21.51
N LEU A 650 -41.09 17.95 21.45
CA LEU A 650 -42.27 17.11 21.30
C LEU A 650 -42.95 17.37 19.94
N LYS A 651 -43.14 18.65 19.64
CA LYS A 651 -43.81 19.08 18.39
C LYS A 651 -42.78 19.55 17.38
N TRP A 652 -42.65 18.81 16.29
CA TRP A 652 -41.67 19.09 15.25
C TRP A 652 -42.29 19.74 14.02
N LYS A 653 -41.64 20.75 13.49
CA LYS A 653 -42.00 21.38 12.22
C LYS A 653 -40.84 21.20 11.23
N SER A 654 -41.16 20.83 9.99
CA SER A 654 -40.17 20.74 8.95
C SER A 654 -39.78 22.12 8.44
N LEU A 655 -38.46 22.34 8.29
CA LEU A 655 -37.91 23.51 7.60
C LEU A 655 -37.84 23.24 6.08
N GLY A 656 -37.79 21.98 5.69
CA GLY A 656 -37.71 21.55 4.31
C GLY A 656 -36.67 20.46 4.04
N LYS A 657 -36.60 20.06 2.79
CA LYS A 657 -35.76 18.97 2.28
C LYS A 657 -34.76 19.48 1.29
N VAL A 658 -33.54 18.96 1.36
CA VAL A 658 -32.47 19.18 0.39
C VAL A 658 -32.18 17.84 -0.28
N SER A 659 -32.56 17.66 -1.52
CA SER A 659 -32.32 16.42 -2.28
C SER A 659 -30.90 16.43 -2.86
N ASN A 660 -30.28 15.24 -2.95
CA ASN A 660 -29.07 15.06 -3.71
C ASN A 660 -29.37 15.34 -5.20
N LYS A 661 -28.59 16.23 -5.81
CA LYS A 661 -28.71 16.61 -7.22
C LYS A 661 -27.77 15.81 -8.14
N SER A 662 -26.87 15.01 -7.55
CA SER A 662 -25.89 14.24 -8.29
C SER A 662 -26.47 12.88 -8.65
N ASP A 663 -26.55 12.55 -9.94
CA ASP A 663 -26.91 11.23 -10.40
C ASP A 663 -25.80 10.25 -10.04
N LEU A 664 -26.14 9.21 -9.30
CA LEU A 664 -25.21 8.16 -8.94
C LEU A 664 -25.06 7.15 -10.08
N SER A 665 -23.83 7.03 -10.61
CA SER A 665 -23.51 6.17 -11.74
C SER A 665 -22.08 5.58 -11.59
N PRO A 666 -21.68 4.61 -12.41
CA PRO A 666 -20.29 4.14 -12.46
C PRO A 666 -19.26 5.22 -12.78
N LYS A 667 -19.71 6.38 -13.28
CA LYS A 667 -18.87 7.54 -13.60
C LYS A 667 -18.87 8.61 -12.51
N SER A 668 -19.58 8.39 -11.40
CA SER A 668 -19.60 9.32 -10.28
C SER A 668 -18.20 9.49 -9.68
N LYS A 669 -17.91 10.68 -9.14
CA LYS A 669 -16.65 10.95 -8.46
C LYS A 669 -16.48 9.98 -7.30
N VAL A 670 -15.35 9.29 -7.27
CA VAL A 670 -15.11 8.20 -6.30
C VAL A 670 -15.04 8.74 -4.88
N ASN A 671 -14.33 9.86 -4.67
CA ASN A 671 -14.19 10.50 -3.37
C ASN A 671 -14.61 11.97 -3.46
N ASP A 672 -15.61 12.36 -2.67
CA ASP A 672 -16.12 13.73 -2.65
C ASP A 672 -16.79 14.07 -1.32
N ILE A 673 -16.88 15.38 -1.01
CA ILE A 673 -17.59 15.92 0.16
C ILE A 673 -18.61 16.95 -0.33
N GLN A 674 -19.88 16.75 0.01
CA GLN A 674 -20.97 17.63 -0.35
C GLN A 674 -21.65 18.22 0.89
N THR A 675 -21.94 19.52 0.85
CA THR A 675 -22.71 20.24 1.88
C THR A 675 -24.18 20.27 1.50
N PHE A 676 -25.05 19.83 2.39
CA PHE A 676 -26.50 19.99 2.29
C PHE A 676 -26.91 21.12 3.22
N SER A 677 -27.50 22.18 2.67
CA SER A 677 -27.82 23.39 3.43
C SER A 677 -29.20 23.93 3.13
N ILE A 678 -29.82 24.53 4.14
CA ILE A 678 -31.12 25.19 4.03
C ILE A 678 -31.07 26.56 4.74
N ASN A 679 -31.74 27.55 4.16
CA ASN A 679 -31.95 28.84 4.80
C ASN A 679 -33.18 28.73 5.73
N ALA A 680 -33.04 29.09 7.01
CA ALA A 680 -34.09 29.02 7.99
C ALA A 680 -34.90 30.33 8.11
N GLY A 681 -34.45 31.41 7.45
CA GLY A 681 -35.05 32.75 7.61
C GLY A 681 -34.78 33.33 8.98
N GLU A 682 -35.82 33.93 9.61
CA GLU A 682 -35.76 34.45 10.98
C GLU A 682 -36.45 33.45 11.93
N LEU A 683 -35.86 32.27 12.06
CA LEU A 683 -36.41 31.21 12.92
C LEU A 683 -35.86 31.33 14.34
N LYS A 684 -36.73 31.11 15.34
CA LYS A 684 -36.32 30.86 16.74
C LYS A 684 -36.65 29.41 17.10
N ALA A 685 -35.67 28.69 17.61
CA ALA A 685 -35.88 27.32 18.09
C ALA A 685 -34.82 26.93 19.13
N ARG A 686 -35.14 25.93 19.96
CA ARG A 686 -34.22 25.31 20.90
C ARG A 686 -33.68 23.98 20.38
N TYR A 687 -34.52 23.19 19.72
CA TYR A 687 -34.15 21.86 19.25
C TYR A 687 -34.12 21.82 17.74
N ILE A 688 -33.07 21.25 17.23
CA ILE A 688 -32.91 20.97 15.77
C ILE A 688 -32.80 19.46 15.56
N LYS A 689 -33.58 18.93 14.62
CA LYS A 689 -33.49 17.54 14.20
C LYS A 689 -33.11 17.46 12.74
N VAL A 690 -32.20 16.54 12.44
CA VAL A 690 -31.75 16.23 11.08
C VAL A 690 -32.05 14.78 10.76
N ILE A 691 -32.64 14.53 9.60
CA ILE A 691 -32.84 13.19 9.05
C ILE A 691 -32.14 13.16 7.68
N ALA A 692 -31.18 12.25 7.51
CA ALA A 692 -30.54 12.01 6.22
C ALA A 692 -30.87 10.59 5.73
N ASP A 693 -31.51 10.50 4.59
CA ASP A 693 -31.99 9.23 4.03
C ASP A 693 -30.87 8.46 3.33
N ASN A 694 -30.56 7.29 3.86
CA ASN A 694 -29.64 6.33 3.24
C ASN A 694 -30.36 5.61 2.08
N MET A 695 -29.68 5.34 0.98
CA MET A 695 -30.25 4.51 -0.12
C MET A 695 -30.40 3.03 0.26
N SER A 696 -29.94 2.64 1.44
CA SER A 696 -30.02 1.33 2.09
C SER A 696 -29.17 0.24 1.49
N LYS A 697 -29.03 0.15 0.17
CA LYS A 697 -28.28 -0.88 -0.55
C LYS A 697 -27.49 -0.31 -1.70
N ALA A 698 -26.32 -0.92 -1.98
CA ALA A 698 -25.53 -0.61 -3.14
C ALA A 698 -26.28 -0.94 -4.45
N PRO A 699 -26.18 -0.07 -5.47
CA PRO A 699 -26.87 -0.29 -6.75
C PRO A 699 -26.30 -1.50 -7.51
N ILE A 700 -27.10 -2.04 -8.45
CA ILE A 700 -26.79 -3.27 -9.17
C ILE A 700 -25.48 -3.21 -9.98
N TRP A 701 -25.09 -2.04 -10.44
CA TRP A 701 -23.84 -1.85 -11.19
C TRP A 701 -22.59 -1.82 -10.29
N HIS A 702 -22.75 -1.75 -8.97
CA HIS A 702 -21.65 -1.70 -8.04
C HIS A 702 -21.11 -3.11 -7.75
N HIS A 703 -19.78 -3.27 -7.58
CA HIS A 703 -19.16 -4.57 -7.24
C HIS A 703 -19.69 -5.18 -5.92
N GLY A 704 -20.17 -4.34 -5.00
CA GLY A 704 -20.87 -4.74 -3.78
C GLY A 704 -22.40 -4.72 -3.91
N ALA A 705 -22.97 -4.98 -5.10
CA ALA A 705 -24.41 -4.96 -5.33
C ALA A 705 -25.20 -5.72 -4.24
N ASP A 706 -26.32 -5.14 -3.80
CA ASP A 706 -27.22 -5.64 -2.72
C ASP A 706 -26.61 -5.63 -1.29
N LEU A 707 -25.34 -5.23 -1.10
CA LEU A 707 -24.80 -5.00 0.24
C LEU A 707 -25.34 -3.69 0.84
N PRO A 708 -25.43 -3.59 2.19
CA PRO A 708 -25.85 -2.35 2.84
C PRO A 708 -24.97 -1.17 2.44
N SER A 709 -25.59 -0.05 2.09
CA SER A 709 -24.86 1.19 1.80
C SER A 709 -24.63 2.02 3.05
N TRP A 710 -23.61 2.88 3.00
CA TRP A 710 -23.23 3.76 4.07
C TRP A 710 -23.55 5.22 3.73
N ILE A 711 -23.95 6.00 4.77
CA ILE A 711 -23.83 7.44 4.78
C ILE A 711 -22.92 7.86 5.94
N PHE A 712 -22.09 8.88 5.71
CA PHE A 712 -21.20 9.47 6.72
C PHE A 712 -21.45 10.97 6.81
N ALA A 713 -21.74 11.45 8.01
CA ALA A 713 -21.98 12.85 8.32
C ALA A 713 -20.92 13.40 9.29
N ASP A 714 -20.56 14.67 9.15
CA ASP A 714 -19.72 15.40 10.09
C ASP A 714 -20.54 16.46 10.88
N GLU A 715 -19.93 17.59 11.16
CA GLU A 715 -20.45 18.69 11.96
C GLU A 715 -21.78 19.25 11.44
N LEU A 716 -22.76 19.36 12.32
CA LEU A 716 -23.96 20.16 12.09
C LEU A 716 -23.64 21.63 12.37
N ILE A 717 -23.78 22.48 11.37
CA ILE A 717 -23.52 23.91 11.48
C ILE A 717 -24.85 24.66 11.52
N ILE A 718 -25.06 25.43 12.55
CA ILE A 718 -26.25 26.26 12.77
C ILE A 718 -25.79 27.71 12.95
N GLU A 719 -26.11 28.58 11.97
CA GLU A 719 -25.73 29.99 11.93
C GLU A 719 -26.92 30.88 12.33
#